data_69d3c2ba059b7cd05808b5bf82246a00
#
_entry.id   69d3c2ba059b7cd05808b5bf82246a00
#
_cell.length_a   1.000
_cell.length_b   1.000
_cell.length_c   1.000
_cell.angle_alpha   90.00
_cell.angle_beta   90.00
_cell.angle_gamma   90.00
#
_symmetry.space_group_name_H-M   'P 1'
#
loop_
_entity.id
_entity.type
_entity.pdbx_description
1 polymer ?
#
loop_
_entity_poly.entity_id
_entity_poly.type
_entity_poly.pdbx_seq_one_letter_code
_entity_poly.pdbx_strand_id
1 'polypeptide(L)'
;MKKIISTLLASCCLTSLIAQEVVVKGPDEKLQLVVSASPAEKPSYSITYNGKTMLEKSPLGMNTNIGDFVKGMKLTGHAVTPIDTVYHQDRIKTSKVHYQANELICNFENPKGQKIDVVFRVSNHDVAFRYTLPRQDGKGSVTVTAEETGFRFPQQTTTFLCPQSDAMIGWKRTKPSYEEEYKADAPMSDRSQYGHGYTFPCLFRIGDDGWVLVSETGVDSRYCGSRLSDVSEGNLYTIAFPMAAENNGNGTSAPAFALPGATPWRTITVGETLKPIVETTVIWDVVRPLYETKHDYRFGRGTWSWILWQDGSINYDDQVRYIDFAAAMGYEYALIDNWWDTNIGRDRMKSLIEYARSKGVELFLWYSSSGYWNDIEQGPVNHMDNAIIRKREMKWLQSLGVKGIKVDFFGGDKQETMRLYEDILSDADDHGLMVIFHGCTIPRGWERMYPNYVGSEAVLASENMVFGQHFCDEEAFNACLHPFIRNAVGCMEFGGCFLNKRLNRNNDGGTTRRTTDIFQLATTVLFQNPVQNFALAPNNLKDVSPVCVDYMKTVPTTWDETRFIDGYPGKYVVLARRHGDTWYLAAVNAGKEIVKLKLDLDMFAGKIVSLYKDDKKGEPQLVTLKVKESGKVQLEILPQGGVVLVNN
;
A
#
# COMPACT_ATOMS: atom_id res chain seq x y z
N MET A 1 -78.47 -31.56 33.91
CA MET A 1 -77.18 -31.87 33.24
C MET A 1 -76.71 -30.63 32.47
N LYS A 2 -75.83 -29.87 33.09
CA LYS A 2 -75.22 -28.68 32.42
C LYS A 2 -73.81 -29.09 31.94
N LYS A 3 -73.59 -29.04 30.64
CA LYS A 3 -72.28 -29.24 30.00
C LYS A 3 -71.48 -27.96 30.13
N ILE A 4 -70.33 -28.02 30.79
CA ILE A 4 -69.34 -26.95 30.83
C ILE A 4 -68.42 -27.19 29.64
N ILE A 5 -68.40 -26.23 28.71
CA ILE A 5 -67.45 -26.19 27.59
C ILE A 5 -66.25 -25.37 28.08
N SER A 6 -65.09 -26.02 28.22
CA SER A 6 -63.82 -25.41 28.58
C SER A 6 -63.11 -24.97 27.29
N THR A 7 -63.07 -23.68 27.03
CA THR A 7 -62.33 -23.10 25.91
C THR A 7 -60.85 -22.91 26.30
N LEU A 8 -59.94 -23.73 25.75
CA LEU A 8 -58.53 -23.52 25.85
C LEU A 8 -58.13 -22.33 24.95
N LEU A 9 -57.79 -21.19 25.52
CA LEU A 9 -57.04 -20.14 24.82
C LEU A 9 -55.59 -20.57 24.66
N ALA A 10 -55.20 -20.92 23.45
CA ALA A 10 -53.79 -21.04 23.08
C ALA A 10 -53.20 -19.62 22.93
N SER A 11 -52.46 -19.18 23.92
CA SER A 11 -51.67 -17.96 23.82
C SER A 11 -50.48 -18.21 22.89
N CYS A 12 -50.56 -17.82 21.61
CA CYS A 12 -49.43 -17.72 20.72
C CYS A 12 -48.57 -16.54 21.20
N CYS A 13 -47.52 -16.80 21.93
CA CYS A 13 -46.43 -15.86 22.12
C CYS A 13 -45.74 -15.61 20.76
N LEU A 14 -46.18 -14.59 20.06
CA LEU A 14 -45.42 -13.97 18.99
C LEU A 14 -44.23 -13.30 19.64
N THR A 15 -43.11 -14.04 19.78
CA THR A 15 -41.82 -13.40 20.02
C THR A 15 -41.51 -12.55 18.78
N SER A 16 -41.75 -11.26 18.88
CA SER A 16 -41.27 -10.29 17.90
C SER A 16 -39.75 -10.45 17.82
N LEU A 17 -39.26 -10.88 16.65
CA LEU A 17 -37.85 -10.91 16.29
C LEU A 17 -37.36 -9.46 16.18
N ILE A 18 -37.09 -8.83 17.32
CA ILE A 18 -36.49 -7.48 17.36
C ILE A 18 -35.02 -7.60 16.95
N ALA A 19 -34.63 -6.86 15.95
CA ALA A 19 -33.21 -6.73 15.60
C ALA A 19 -32.45 -6.17 16.80
N GLN A 20 -31.33 -6.82 17.14
CA GLN A 20 -30.42 -6.30 18.17
C GLN A 20 -29.41 -5.36 17.50
N GLU A 21 -29.20 -4.21 18.10
CA GLU A 21 -28.23 -3.23 17.64
C GLU A 21 -27.19 -2.97 18.74
N VAL A 22 -25.94 -2.91 18.34
CA VAL A 22 -24.80 -2.54 19.19
C VAL A 22 -24.12 -1.35 18.55
N VAL A 23 -23.93 -0.29 19.34
CA VAL A 23 -23.29 0.94 18.90
C VAL A 23 -21.93 1.07 19.59
N VAL A 24 -20.91 1.37 18.81
CA VAL A 24 -19.60 1.78 19.34
C VAL A 24 -19.13 3.04 18.61
N LYS A 25 -18.46 3.93 19.33
CA LYS A 25 -17.95 5.19 18.78
C LYS A 25 -16.42 5.24 18.91
N GLY A 26 -15.79 6.01 18.08
CA GLY A 26 -14.40 6.43 18.26
C GLY A 26 -14.21 7.28 19.52
N PRO A 27 -12.97 7.46 19.99
CA PRO A 27 -12.69 8.22 21.23
C PRO A 27 -13.22 9.66 21.23
N ASP A 28 -13.27 10.33 20.08
CA ASP A 28 -13.82 11.70 19.93
C ASP A 28 -15.33 11.75 19.63
N GLU A 29 -16.00 10.57 19.63
CA GLU A 29 -17.42 10.33 19.40
C GLU A 29 -17.98 10.72 18.01
N LYS A 30 -17.14 11.14 17.07
CA LYS A 30 -17.58 11.54 15.72
C LYS A 30 -17.83 10.37 14.80
N LEU A 31 -16.94 9.37 14.86
CA LEU A 31 -17.08 8.13 14.12
C LEU A 31 -17.96 7.16 14.92
N GLN A 32 -19.04 6.70 14.32
CA GLN A 32 -19.95 5.74 14.93
C GLN A 32 -20.12 4.52 14.02
N LEU A 33 -19.95 3.36 14.61
CA LEU A 33 -20.27 2.05 14.02
C LEU A 33 -21.53 1.51 14.71
N VAL A 34 -22.49 1.03 13.92
CA VAL A 34 -23.67 0.31 14.39
C VAL A 34 -23.63 -1.10 13.81
N VAL A 35 -23.64 -2.11 14.66
CA VAL A 35 -23.76 -3.53 14.28
C VAL A 35 -25.17 -3.98 14.52
N SER A 36 -25.84 -4.51 13.50
CA SER A 36 -27.23 -5.00 13.56
C SER A 36 -27.29 -6.50 13.31
N ALA A 37 -28.04 -7.20 14.13
CA ALA A 37 -28.27 -8.63 14.02
C ALA A 37 -29.75 -8.97 14.15
N SER A 38 -30.27 -9.69 13.17
CA SER A 38 -31.60 -10.26 13.17
C SER A 38 -31.52 -11.69 12.62
N PRO A 39 -32.16 -12.68 13.24
CA PRO A 39 -32.17 -14.04 12.69
C PRO A 39 -32.82 -14.16 11.30
N ALA A 40 -33.62 -13.17 10.90
CA ALA A 40 -34.26 -13.13 9.58
C ALA A 40 -33.33 -12.56 8.49
N GLU A 41 -32.28 -11.85 8.85
CA GLU A 41 -31.37 -11.17 7.93
C GLU A 41 -29.91 -11.59 8.17
N LYS A 42 -29.01 -11.22 7.24
CA LYS A 42 -27.56 -11.32 7.47
C LYS A 42 -27.18 -10.31 8.56
N PRO A 43 -26.24 -10.63 9.48
CA PRO A 43 -25.60 -9.62 10.30
C PRO A 43 -25.05 -8.50 9.42
N SER A 44 -25.08 -7.28 9.90
CA SER A 44 -24.67 -6.13 9.12
C SER A 44 -24.10 -5.03 10.00
N TYR A 45 -23.41 -4.10 9.37
CA TYR A 45 -22.90 -2.91 10.02
C TYR A 45 -23.16 -1.66 9.17
N SER A 46 -23.13 -0.50 9.79
CA SER A 46 -23.16 0.80 9.11
C SER A 46 -22.21 1.77 9.80
N ILE A 47 -21.74 2.78 9.06
CA ILE A 47 -20.78 3.76 9.56
C ILE A 47 -21.31 5.16 9.27
N THR A 48 -21.30 6.00 10.33
CA THR A 48 -21.56 7.44 10.21
C THR A 48 -20.39 8.23 10.78
N TYR A 49 -20.11 9.39 10.20
CA TYR A 49 -19.10 10.33 10.68
C TYR A 49 -19.72 11.73 10.78
N ASN A 50 -19.68 12.36 11.96
CA ASN A 50 -20.39 13.61 12.24
C ASN A 50 -21.88 13.58 11.83
N GLY A 51 -22.55 12.42 12.00
CA GLY A 51 -23.94 12.23 11.62
C GLY A 51 -24.20 12.01 10.12
N LYS A 52 -23.18 12.07 9.26
CA LYS A 52 -23.25 11.78 7.83
C LYS A 52 -23.00 10.29 7.56
N THR A 53 -23.76 9.69 6.67
CA THR A 53 -23.59 8.27 6.32
C THR A 53 -22.40 8.09 5.40
N MET A 54 -21.39 7.34 5.88
CA MET A 54 -20.21 6.95 5.11
C MET A 54 -20.38 5.57 4.46
N LEU A 55 -20.95 4.62 5.22
CA LEU A 55 -21.40 3.33 4.70
C LEU A 55 -22.82 3.03 5.18
N GLU A 56 -23.67 2.66 4.25
CA GLU A 56 -25.01 2.15 4.53
C GLU A 56 -24.94 0.71 5.11
N LYS A 57 -26.09 0.13 5.44
CA LYS A 57 -26.18 -1.23 5.98
C LYS A 57 -25.49 -2.23 5.07
N SER A 58 -24.30 -2.67 5.51
CA SER A 58 -23.35 -3.54 4.81
C SER A 58 -23.33 -4.93 5.45
N PRO A 59 -23.41 -6.03 4.68
CA PRO A 59 -23.47 -7.37 5.25
C PRO A 59 -22.15 -7.81 5.88
N LEU A 60 -22.25 -8.70 6.86
CA LEU A 60 -21.17 -9.46 7.49
C LEU A 60 -21.44 -10.97 7.32
N GLY A 61 -20.39 -11.77 7.35
CA GLY A 61 -20.48 -13.22 7.38
C GLY A 61 -19.44 -13.92 6.52
N MET A 62 -19.36 -15.22 6.72
CA MET A 62 -18.49 -16.09 5.91
C MET A 62 -19.05 -17.50 5.82
N ASN A 63 -18.71 -18.17 4.72
CA ASN A 63 -18.94 -19.59 4.50
C ASN A 63 -17.64 -20.36 4.72
N THR A 64 -17.72 -21.44 5.47
CA THR A 64 -16.58 -22.28 5.79
C THR A 64 -16.91 -23.76 5.67
N ASN A 65 -15.88 -24.60 5.61
CA ASN A 65 -16.06 -26.06 5.63
C ASN A 65 -16.59 -26.61 6.96
N ILE A 66 -16.61 -25.81 8.04
CA ILE A 66 -17.11 -26.22 9.36
C ILE A 66 -18.48 -25.62 9.69
N GLY A 67 -18.94 -24.59 8.99
CA GLY A 67 -20.23 -23.96 9.23
C GLY A 67 -20.51 -22.79 8.31
N ASP A 68 -21.80 -22.46 8.17
CA ASP A 68 -22.29 -21.26 7.53
C ASP A 68 -22.54 -20.20 8.61
N PHE A 69 -21.86 -19.07 8.49
CA PHE A 69 -21.94 -17.92 9.39
C PHE A 69 -22.51 -16.69 8.70
N VAL A 70 -23.48 -16.89 7.80
CA VAL A 70 -24.10 -15.81 6.97
C VAL A 70 -25.54 -15.56 7.37
N LYS A 71 -26.37 -16.63 7.47
CA LYS A 71 -27.82 -16.54 7.73
C LYS A 71 -28.19 -17.14 9.08
N GLY A 72 -29.25 -16.58 9.67
CA GLY A 72 -29.78 -17.09 10.93
C GLY A 72 -28.84 -16.86 12.13
N MET A 73 -27.93 -15.93 12.01
CA MET A 73 -26.96 -15.61 13.04
C MET A 73 -27.65 -14.89 14.21
N LYS A 74 -27.35 -15.33 15.42
CA LYS A 74 -27.83 -14.73 16.67
C LYS A 74 -26.66 -14.06 17.37
N LEU A 75 -26.81 -12.78 17.71
CA LEU A 75 -25.89 -12.07 18.59
C LEU A 75 -26.13 -12.58 20.04
N THR A 76 -25.16 -13.23 20.62
CA THR A 76 -25.27 -13.85 21.96
C THR A 76 -24.65 -13.02 23.05
N GLY A 77 -23.78 -12.06 22.68
CA GLY A 77 -23.12 -11.14 23.59
C GLY A 77 -22.25 -10.13 22.89
N HIS A 78 -21.86 -9.11 23.60
CA HIS A 78 -20.86 -8.14 23.14
C HIS A 78 -20.09 -7.54 24.31
N ALA A 79 -18.90 -7.02 24.02
CA ALA A 79 -18.06 -6.30 24.99
C ALA A 79 -17.34 -5.15 24.29
N VAL A 80 -17.18 -4.03 25.01
CA VAL A 80 -16.40 -2.86 24.53
C VAL A 80 -15.25 -2.63 25.49
N THR A 81 -14.03 -2.47 24.95
CA THR A 81 -12.81 -2.20 25.72
C THR A 81 -12.01 -1.09 25.04
N PRO A 82 -11.55 -0.06 25.79
CA PRO A 82 -10.70 0.98 25.22
C PRO A 82 -9.29 0.45 24.95
N ILE A 83 -8.69 0.95 23.88
CA ILE A 83 -7.29 0.73 23.50
C ILE A 83 -6.58 2.10 23.57
N ASP A 84 -5.44 2.13 24.24
CA ASP A 84 -4.54 3.28 24.27
C ASP A 84 -3.10 2.74 24.29
N THR A 85 -2.38 2.91 23.18
CA THR A 85 -1.04 2.37 23.02
C THR A 85 -0.16 3.28 22.16
N VAL A 86 1.12 3.27 22.45
CA VAL A 86 2.13 3.99 21.66
C VAL A 86 3.10 2.99 21.08
N TYR A 87 3.45 3.17 19.81
CA TYR A 87 4.53 2.39 19.19
C TYR A 87 5.39 3.29 18.31
N HIS A 88 6.60 2.82 18.01
CA HIS A 88 7.56 3.49 17.14
C HIS A 88 7.77 2.66 15.88
N GLN A 89 7.93 3.33 14.74
CA GLN A 89 8.17 2.74 13.44
C GLN A 89 8.93 3.74 12.55
N ASP A 90 10.02 3.30 11.93
CA ASP A 90 10.92 4.15 11.14
C ASP A 90 10.70 4.04 9.62
N ARG A 91 9.77 3.21 9.17
CA ARG A 91 9.52 2.88 7.76
C ARG A 91 8.16 3.32 7.25
N ILE A 92 7.36 4.00 8.08
CA ILE A 92 6.04 4.49 7.70
C ILE A 92 6.00 6.02 7.73
N LYS A 93 4.88 6.60 7.43
CA LYS A 93 4.65 8.05 7.31
C LYS A 93 4.84 8.86 8.60
N THR A 94 5.01 8.21 9.73
CA THR A 94 5.28 8.83 11.04
C THR A 94 6.09 7.89 11.92
N SER A 95 7.08 8.42 12.66
CA SER A 95 7.98 7.59 13.48
C SER A 95 7.39 7.23 14.84
N LYS A 96 6.39 7.98 15.31
CA LYS A 96 5.71 7.72 16.58
C LYS A 96 4.20 7.77 16.38
N VAL A 97 3.54 6.68 16.70
CA VAL A 97 2.07 6.55 16.63
C VAL A 97 1.49 6.42 18.03
N HIS A 98 0.51 7.26 18.34
CA HIS A 98 -0.36 7.11 19.49
C HIS A 98 -1.72 6.60 19.01
N TYR A 99 -1.93 5.28 19.14
CA TYR A 99 -3.16 4.63 18.70
C TYR A 99 -4.18 4.55 19.82
N GLN A 100 -5.32 5.21 19.62
CA GLN A 100 -6.47 5.20 20.52
C GLN A 100 -7.70 4.70 19.76
N ALA A 101 -8.40 3.72 20.33
CA ALA A 101 -9.60 3.13 19.74
C ALA A 101 -10.48 2.48 20.80
N ASN A 102 -11.73 2.22 20.46
CA ASN A 102 -12.60 1.33 21.22
C ASN A 102 -12.74 0.00 20.48
N GLU A 103 -12.35 -1.12 21.14
CA GLU A 103 -12.52 -2.46 20.60
C GLU A 103 -13.90 -2.99 20.99
N LEU A 104 -14.71 -3.34 20.01
CA LEU A 104 -15.99 -4.03 20.18
C LEU A 104 -15.83 -5.48 19.71
N ILE A 105 -16.15 -6.43 20.58
CA ILE A 105 -16.27 -7.84 20.24
C ILE A 105 -17.75 -8.19 20.21
N CYS A 106 -18.27 -8.67 19.09
CA CYS A 106 -19.61 -9.21 18.92
C CYS A 106 -19.55 -10.73 18.80
N ASN A 107 -20.19 -11.45 19.74
CA ASN A 107 -20.23 -12.90 19.74
C ASN A 107 -21.48 -13.39 19.00
N PHE A 108 -21.30 -14.17 17.96
CA PHE A 108 -22.39 -14.73 17.15
C PHE A 108 -22.44 -16.25 17.24
N GLU A 109 -23.65 -16.76 17.11
CA GLU A 109 -23.92 -18.19 17.02
C GLU A 109 -24.85 -18.47 15.83
N ASN A 110 -24.53 -19.48 15.02
CA ASN A 110 -25.36 -19.90 13.92
C ASN A 110 -26.46 -20.87 14.39
N PRO A 111 -27.45 -21.25 13.55
CA PRO A 111 -28.52 -22.14 13.94
C PRO A 111 -28.11 -23.54 14.43
N LYS A 112 -26.86 -23.93 14.18
CA LYS A 112 -26.30 -25.22 14.68
C LYS A 112 -25.53 -25.08 16.01
N GLY A 113 -25.51 -23.87 16.59
CA GLY A 113 -24.77 -23.62 17.85
C GLY A 113 -23.27 -23.35 17.63
N GLN A 114 -22.82 -23.20 16.39
CA GLN A 114 -21.42 -22.89 16.09
C GLN A 114 -21.15 -21.41 16.26
N LYS A 115 -19.96 -21.08 16.77
CA LYS A 115 -19.60 -19.73 17.21
C LYS A 115 -18.61 -19.05 16.27
N ILE A 116 -18.78 -17.75 16.11
CA ILE A 116 -17.85 -16.83 15.45
C ILE A 116 -17.93 -15.48 16.14
N ASP A 117 -16.81 -14.82 16.32
CA ASP A 117 -16.81 -13.45 16.81
C ASP A 117 -16.42 -12.50 15.68
N VAL A 118 -16.99 -11.31 15.70
CA VAL A 118 -16.54 -10.18 14.87
C VAL A 118 -15.92 -9.16 15.81
N VAL A 119 -14.64 -8.87 15.60
CA VAL A 119 -13.87 -7.92 16.38
C VAL A 119 -13.71 -6.65 15.60
N PHE A 120 -14.21 -5.54 16.12
CA PHE A 120 -14.06 -4.21 15.54
C PHE A 120 -13.15 -3.36 16.42
N ARG A 121 -12.33 -2.50 15.79
CA ARG A 121 -11.59 -1.43 16.44
C ARG A 121 -11.97 -0.12 15.79
N VAL A 122 -12.50 0.81 16.57
CA VAL A 122 -13.02 2.08 16.09
C VAL A 122 -12.18 3.20 16.69
N SER A 123 -11.34 3.83 15.85
CA SER A 123 -10.55 5.03 16.19
C SER A 123 -11.33 6.30 15.87
N ASN A 124 -10.69 7.45 15.84
CA ASN A 124 -11.36 8.70 15.48
C ASN A 124 -11.76 8.78 13.99
N HIS A 125 -11.04 8.07 13.13
CA HIS A 125 -11.26 8.08 11.67
C HIS A 125 -11.32 6.70 11.05
N ASP A 126 -11.00 5.63 11.80
CA ASP A 126 -10.83 4.31 11.22
C ASP A 126 -11.71 3.27 11.89
N VAL A 127 -12.22 2.36 11.10
CA VAL A 127 -12.81 1.10 11.54
C VAL A 127 -11.96 -0.03 10.95
N ALA A 128 -11.38 -0.84 11.81
CA ALA A 128 -10.78 -2.11 11.40
C ALA A 128 -11.60 -3.26 11.98
N PHE A 129 -11.85 -4.31 11.21
CA PHE A 129 -12.55 -5.48 11.74
C PHE A 129 -12.05 -6.79 11.12
N ARG A 130 -12.24 -7.87 11.88
CA ARG A 130 -11.92 -9.23 11.45
C ARG A 130 -12.83 -10.24 12.12
N TYR A 131 -12.85 -11.45 11.58
CA TYR A 131 -13.50 -12.59 12.18
C TYR A 131 -12.51 -13.41 12.99
N THR A 132 -12.96 -13.91 14.15
CA THR A 132 -12.23 -14.90 14.96
C THR A 132 -13.09 -16.13 15.15
N LEU A 133 -12.49 -17.30 14.96
CA LEU A 133 -13.16 -18.59 15.11
C LEU A 133 -12.50 -19.37 16.24
N PRO A 134 -13.28 -19.80 17.23
CA PRO A 134 -12.80 -20.68 18.28
C PRO A 134 -12.63 -22.11 17.75
N ARG A 135 -11.91 -22.92 18.48
CA ARG A 135 -11.92 -24.37 18.25
C ARG A 135 -13.29 -24.92 18.60
N GLN A 136 -13.94 -25.63 17.69
CA GLN A 136 -15.29 -26.17 17.88
C GLN A 136 -15.51 -27.43 17.06
N ASP A 137 -16.52 -28.22 17.42
CA ASP A 137 -16.89 -29.48 16.76
C ASP A 137 -15.73 -30.48 16.60
N GLY A 138 -14.75 -30.44 17.51
CA GLY A 138 -13.56 -31.28 17.43
C GLY A 138 -12.61 -30.95 16.28
N LYS A 139 -12.87 -29.87 15.52
CA LYS A 139 -12.03 -29.44 14.38
C LYS A 139 -10.86 -28.58 14.85
N GLY A 140 -9.69 -28.84 14.28
CA GLY A 140 -8.45 -28.10 14.55
C GLY A 140 -8.08 -27.09 13.47
N SER A 141 -8.86 -27.02 12.38
CA SER A 141 -8.62 -26.09 11.24
C SER A 141 -9.92 -25.73 10.55
N VAL A 142 -9.90 -24.64 9.81
CA VAL A 142 -11.00 -24.16 9.00
C VAL A 142 -10.49 -23.77 7.62
N THR A 143 -11.31 -24.01 6.59
CA THR A 143 -11.16 -23.45 5.24
C THR A 143 -12.30 -22.48 5.01
N VAL A 144 -11.98 -21.23 4.64
CA VAL A 144 -12.96 -20.20 4.31
C VAL A 144 -13.22 -20.26 2.80
N THR A 145 -14.45 -20.62 2.43
CA THR A 145 -14.82 -20.80 1.01
C THR A 145 -15.34 -19.50 0.37
N ALA A 146 -15.94 -18.60 1.18
CA ALA A 146 -16.35 -17.28 0.76
C ALA A 146 -16.47 -16.35 1.98
N GLU A 147 -16.24 -15.06 1.76
CA GLU A 147 -16.50 -14.00 2.73
C GLU A 147 -17.58 -13.09 2.18
N GLU A 148 -18.70 -13.01 2.90
CA GLU A 148 -19.88 -12.21 2.52
C GLU A 148 -19.80 -10.75 2.99
N THR A 149 -18.66 -10.38 3.56
CA THR A 149 -18.39 -9.00 3.98
C THR A 149 -18.57 -8.05 2.83
N GLY A 150 -19.40 -7.04 3.05
CA GLY A 150 -19.71 -6.04 2.03
C GLY A 150 -19.48 -4.61 2.49
N PHE A 151 -19.48 -3.72 1.51
CA PHE A 151 -19.31 -2.27 1.67
C PHE A 151 -20.37 -1.60 0.78
N ARG A 152 -21.45 -1.12 1.41
CA ARG A 152 -22.56 -0.46 0.71
C ARG A 152 -22.42 1.04 0.82
N PHE A 153 -22.36 1.71 -0.32
CA PHE A 153 -22.15 3.15 -0.39
C PHE A 153 -23.44 3.92 -0.71
N PRO A 154 -23.58 5.17 -0.20
CA PRO A 154 -24.65 6.07 -0.58
C PRO A 154 -24.71 6.35 -2.10
N GLN A 155 -25.88 6.72 -2.60
CA GLN A 155 -26.15 6.88 -4.03
C GLN A 155 -25.26 7.93 -4.73
N GLN A 156 -24.85 8.98 -4.03
CA GLN A 156 -24.03 10.08 -4.57
C GLN A 156 -22.54 9.78 -4.66
N THR A 157 -22.12 8.53 -4.45
CA THR A 157 -20.70 8.15 -4.38
C THR A 157 -20.07 8.08 -5.76
N THR A 158 -18.83 8.58 -5.85
CA THR A 158 -17.90 8.35 -6.97
C THR A 158 -16.68 7.57 -6.52
N THR A 159 -15.95 6.99 -7.46
CA THR A 159 -14.91 6.00 -7.18
C THR A 159 -13.56 6.39 -7.78
N PHE A 160 -12.49 5.94 -7.11
CA PHE A 160 -11.09 6.05 -7.53
C PHE A 160 -10.47 4.66 -7.40
N LEU A 161 -10.60 3.84 -8.43
CA LEU A 161 -10.36 2.40 -8.35
C LEU A 161 -9.38 1.93 -9.42
N CYS A 162 -8.57 0.92 -9.06
CA CYS A 162 -7.69 0.19 -9.94
C CYS A 162 -8.28 -1.20 -10.22
N PRO A 163 -8.47 -1.63 -11.48
CA PRO A 163 -9.09 -2.91 -11.78
C PRO A 163 -8.15 -4.08 -11.43
N GLN A 164 -8.74 -5.20 -11.02
CA GLN A 164 -8.04 -6.47 -10.94
C GLN A 164 -7.87 -7.04 -12.36
N SER A 165 -6.65 -7.30 -12.80
CA SER A 165 -6.39 -7.95 -14.09
C SER A 165 -6.80 -9.41 -14.09
N ASP A 166 -6.98 -10.00 -15.27
CA ASP A 166 -7.03 -11.45 -15.43
C ASP A 166 -5.76 -12.11 -14.89
N ALA A 167 -5.89 -13.34 -14.44
CA ALA A 167 -4.74 -14.12 -13.99
C ALA A 167 -3.94 -14.66 -15.18
N MET A 168 -2.63 -14.67 -15.04
CA MET A 168 -1.68 -15.29 -16.00
C MET A 168 -1.73 -14.64 -17.39
N ILE A 169 -1.98 -13.34 -17.45
CA ILE A 169 -1.87 -12.52 -18.67
C ILE A 169 -0.66 -11.57 -18.60
N GLY A 170 -0.52 -10.74 -19.61
CA GLY A 170 0.54 -9.75 -19.72
C GLY A 170 1.88 -10.38 -20.12
N TRP A 171 2.94 -9.58 -20.03
CA TRP A 171 4.27 -10.01 -20.38
C TRP A 171 4.70 -11.22 -19.53
N LYS A 172 5.17 -12.30 -20.20
CA LYS A 172 5.58 -13.54 -19.54
C LYS A 172 4.59 -14.14 -18.53
N ARG A 173 3.32 -13.81 -18.64
CA ARG A 173 2.24 -14.25 -17.74
C ARG A 173 2.45 -13.88 -16.27
N THR A 174 2.90 -12.64 -16.02
CA THR A 174 3.27 -12.18 -14.67
C THR A 174 2.14 -11.51 -13.89
N LYS A 175 0.97 -11.27 -14.51
CA LYS A 175 -0.17 -10.67 -13.82
C LYS A 175 -1.00 -11.72 -13.06
N PRO A 176 -1.68 -11.33 -11.97
CA PRO A 176 -1.87 -9.98 -11.45
C PRO A 176 -0.66 -9.49 -10.64
N SER A 177 -0.35 -8.19 -10.77
CA SER A 177 0.76 -7.53 -10.09
C SER A 177 0.41 -6.12 -9.60
N TYR A 178 -0.89 -5.76 -9.61
CA TYR A 178 -1.40 -4.44 -9.20
C TYR A 178 -1.00 -3.27 -10.12
N GLU A 179 -0.43 -3.56 -11.27
CA GLU A 179 0.10 -2.60 -12.25
C GLU A 179 -0.93 -2.29 -13.33
N GLU A 180 -2.10 -1.75 -12.92
CA GLU A 180 -3.16 -1.32 -13.81
C GLU A 180 -3.47 0.18 -13.61
N GLU A 181 -4.13 0.78 -14.58
CA GLU A 181 -4.49 2.20 -14.56
C GLU A 181 -5.72 2.46 -13.68
N TYR A 182 -5.65 3.49 -12.86
CA TYR A 182 -6.77 3.97 -12.07
C TYR A 182 -7.78 4.73 -12.90
N LYS A 183 -9.07 4.57 -12.58
CA LYS A 183 -10.11 5.52 -12.97
C LYS A 183 -10.45 6.42 -11.80
N ALA A 184 -10.51 7.74 -12.02
CA ALA A 184 -10.82 8.73 -11.00
C ALA A 184 -12.20 9.38 -11.24
N ASP A 185 -12.91 9.70 -10.16
CA ASP A 185 -14.25 10.28 -10.16
C ASP A 185 -15.25 9.49 -11.02
N ALA A 186 -15.07 8.18 -11.12
CA ALA A 186 -15.94 7.32 -11.92
C ALA A 186 -17.29 7.09 -11.20
N PRO A 187 -18.41 6.93 -11.95
CA PRO A 187 -19.69 6.63 -11.33
C PRO A 187 -19.69 5.22 -10.73
N MET A 188 -20.49 5.01 -9.69
CA MET A 188 -20.64 3.70 -9.04
C MET A 188 -21.11 2.58 -9.97
N SER A 189 -21.76 2.95 -11.10
CA SER A 189 -22.21 1.98 -12.10
C SER A 189 -21.10 1.38 -12.96
N ASP A 190 -19.90 1.97 -12.93
CA ASP A 190 -18.77 1.45 -13.70
C ASP A 190 -18.37 0.06 -13.21
N ARG A 191 -18.14 -0.82 -14.18
CA ARG A 191 -17.61 -2.16 -13.92
C ARG A 191 -16.11 -2.20 -14.18
N SER A 192 -15.44 -3.11 -13.49
CA SER A 192 -14.01 -3.31 -13.69
C SER A 192 -13.70 -3.81 -15.11
N GLN A 193 -12.55 -3.41 -15.62
CA GLN A 193 -12.14 -3.68 -17.00
C GLN A 193 -12.14 -5.17 -17.35
N TYR A 194 -11.78 -6.04 -16.40
CA TYR A 194 -11.65 -7.49 -16.60
C TYR A 194 -12.79 -8.29 -15.96
N GLY A 195 -13.75 -7.64 -15.30
CA GLY A 195 -14.88 -8.31 -14.65
C GLY A 195 -14.53 -9.03 -13.33
N HIS A 196 -13.35 -8.76 -12.75
CA HIS A 196 -12.87 -9.38 -11.53
C HIS A 196 -12.90 -8.46 -10.30
N GLY A 197 -13.45 -7.25 -10.47
CA GLY A 197 -13.48 -6.24 -9.41
C GLY A 197 -12.19 -5.42 -9.34
N TYR A 198 -11.85 -4.96 -8.12
CA TYR A 198 -10.86 -3.92 -7.93
C TYR A 198 -9.84 -4.29 -6.85
N THR A 199 -8.58 -4.02 -7.12
CA THR A 199 -7.48 -4.22 -6.17
C THR A 199 -7.58 -3.24 -5.00
N PHE A 200 -7.21 -3.67 -3.80
CA PHE A 200 -6.99 -2.74 -2.70
C PHE A 200 -5.74 -1.88 -2.91
N PRO A 201 -5.71 -0.65 -2.33
CA PRO A 201 -6.79 0.06 -1.65
C PRO A 201 -7.79 0.69 -2.62
N CYS A 202 -9.02 0.91 -2.16
CA CYS A 202 -10.12 1.47 -2.93
C CYS A 202 -10.60 2.78 -2.27
N LEU A 203 -10.56 3.90 -2.99
CA LEU A 203 -10.98 5.20 -2.50
C LEU A 203 -12.35 5.58 -3.10
N PHE A 204 -13.22 6.13 -2.24
CA PHE A 204 -14.57 6.57 -2.58
C PHE A 204 -14.80 7.99 -2.09
N ARG A 205 -15.52 8.79 -2.87
CA ARG A 205 -16.00 10.11 -2.49
C ARG A 205 -17.52 10.07 -2.33
N ILE A 206 -18.01 10.41 -1.15
CA ILE A 206 -19.45 10.42 -0.82
C ILE A 206 -20.00 11.82 -1.12
N GLY A 207 -20.15 12.16 -2.40
CA GLY A 207 -20.57 13.50 -2.80
C GLY A 207 -19.77 14.60 -2.09
N ASP A 208 -20.48 15.49 -1.37
CA ASP A 208 -19.88 16.56 -0.54
C ASP A 208 -19.79 16.17 0.96
N ASP A 209 -20.20 14.95 1.31
CA ASP A 209 -20.23 14.49 2.70
C ASP A 209 -18.87 14.01 3.20
N GLY A 210 -18.01 13.49 2.31
CA GLY A 210 -16.67 13.04 2.69
C GLY A 210 -16.06 11.97 1.82
N TRP A 211 -15.08 11.27 2.41
CA TRP A 211 -14.24 10.28 1.75
C TRP A 211 -14.16 8.99 2.55
N VAL A 212 -14.04 7.88 1.85
CA VAL A 212 -13.88 6.55 2.44
C VAL A 212 -12.77 5.82 1.71
N LEU A 213 -11.76 5.32 2.44
CA LEU A 213 -10.72 4.44 1.91
C LEU A 213 -10.93 3.04 2.49
N VAL A 214 -11.08 2.06 1.62
CA VAL A 214 -11.22 0.64 2.01
C VAL A 214 -9.96 -0.12 1.63
N SER A 215 -9.46 -0.93 2.57
CA SER A 215 -8.30 -1.79 2.35
C SER A 215 -8.31 -3.00 3.29
N GLU A 216 -7.22 -3.73 3.34
CA GLU A 216 -6.99 -4.82 4.28
C GLU A 216 -5.56 -4.81 4.83
N THR A 217 -5.35 -5.44 5.99
CA THR A 217 -4.02 -5.56 6.59
C THR A 217 -3.89 -6.82 7.45
N GLY A 218 -2.65 -7.20 7.75
CA GLY A 218 -2.36 -8.39 8.55
C GLY A 218 -2.49 -9.70 7.78
N VAL A 219 -2.27 -9.66 6.47
CA VAL A 219 -2.18 -10.86 5.64
C VAL A 219 -0.76 -11.43 5.73
N ASP A 220 -0.68 -12.68 6.09
CA ASP A 220 0.55 -13.48 6.19
C ASP A 220 0.31 -14.89 5.61
N SER A 221 1.23 -15.81 5.86
CA SER A 221 1.17 -17.21 5.38
C SER A 221 -0.11 -17.98 5.76
N ARG A 222 -0.90 -17.46 6.70
CA ARG A 222 -2.11 -18.11 7.22
C ARG A 222 -3.37 -17.77 6.43
N TYR A 223 -3.30 -16.81 5.47
CA TYR A 223 -4.46 -16.39 4.69
C TYR A 223 -4.06 -15.99 3.27
N CYS A 224 -5.05 -15.70 2.42
CA CYS A 224 -4.82 -15.11 1.10
C CYS A 224 -5.00 -13.58 1.14
N GLY A 225 -4.44 -12.89 0.15
CA GLY A 225 -4.88 -11.52 -0.15
C GLY A 225 -6.29 -11.51 -0.72
N SER A 226 -6.99 -10.39 -0.57
CA SER A 226 -8.33 -10.20 -1.14
C SER A 226 -8.45 -8.88 -1.88
N ARG A 227 -9.59 -8.67 -2.53
CA ARG A 227 -9.95 -7.49 -3.30
C ARG A 227 -11.43 -7.19 -3.16
N LEU A 228 -11.90 -6.07 -3.72
CA LEU A 228 -13.33 -5.84 -3.89
C LEU A 228 -13.85 -6.54 -5.16
N SER A 229 -15.07 -7.08 -5.08
CA SER A 229 -15.84 -7.53 -6.25
C SER A 229 -16.16 -6.36 -7.18
N ASP A 230 -16.74 -6.63 -8.34
CA ASP A 230 -17.53 -5.62 -9.05
C ASP A 230 -18.72 -5.17 -8.21
N VAL A 231 -19.21 -3.96 -8.49
CA VAL A 231 -20.41 -3.42 -7.85
C VAL A 231 -21.64 -4.27 -8.18
N SER A 232 -22.45 -4.55 -7.17
CA SER A 232 -23.74 -5.22 -7.27
C SER A 232 -24.88 -4.26 -6.96
N GLU A 233 -26.11 -4.75 -7.03
CA GLU A 233 -27.32 -3.96 -6.79
C GLU A 233 -27.26 -3.21 -5.46
N GLY A 234 -27.68 -1.94 -5.48
CA GLY A 234 -27.67 -1.05 -4.31
C GLY A 234 -26.27 -0.60 -3.89
N ASN A 235 -25.37 -0.38 -4.84
CA ASN A 235 -24.01 0.14 -4.61
C ASN A 235 -23.20 -0.69 -3.62
N LEU A 236 -23.35 -2.01 -3.68
CA LEU A 236 -22.65 -2.95 -2.79
C LEU A 236 -21.45 -3.58 -3.48
N TYR A 237 -20.30 -3.43 -2.89
CA TYR A 237 -19.10 -4.24 -3.14
C TYR A 237 -18.96 -5.31 -2.04
N THR A 238 -18.38 -6.46 -2.38
CA THR A 238 -18.07 -7.53 -1.43
C THR A 238 -16.62 -7.94 -1.53
N ILE A 239 -16.13 -8.65 -0.53
CA ILE A 239 -14.79 -9.26 -0.60
C ILE A 239 -14.80 -10.35 -1.68
N ALA A 240 -13.74 -10.36 -2.48
CA ALA A 240 -13.46 -11.40 -3.46
C ALA A 240 -12.08 -12.02 -3.20
N PHE A 241 -11.99 -13.34 -3.27
CA PHE A 241 -10.76 -14.10 -3.11
C PHE A 241 -9.98 -14.22 -4.42
N PRO A 242 -8.71 -14.68 -4.37
CA PRO A 242 -7.90 -14.90 -5.56
C PRO A 242 -8.59 -15.76 -6.61
N MET A 243 -8.28 -15.52 -7.86
CA MET A 243 -8.79 -16.33 -8.98
C MET A 243 -8.15 -17.72 -8.98
N ALA A 244 -8.89 -18.72 -9.42
CA ALA A 244 -8.38 -20.10 -9.50
C ALA A 244 -7.14 -20.24 -10.40
N ALA A 245 -7.04 -19.41 -11.45
CA ALA A 245 -5.92 -19.42 -12.39
C ALA A 245 -4.65 -18.72 -11.87
N GLU A 246 -4.70 -17.89 -10.83
CA GLU A 246 -3.50 -17.30 -10.23
C GLU A 246 -2.48 -18.37 -9.85
N ASN A 247 -1.20 -18.00 -9.83
CA ASN A 247 -0.10 -18.92 -9.54
C ASN A 247 -0.09 -20.15 -10.49
N ASN A 248 -0.44 -19.92 -11.78
CA ASN A 248 -0.58 -20.95 -12.81
C ASN A 248 -1.49 -22.13 -12.38
N GLY A 249 -2.58 -21.81 -11.65
CA GLY A 249 -3.53 -22.79 -11.14
C GLY A 249 -3.07 -23.56 -9.88
N ASN A 250 -1.85 -23.33 -9.40
CA ASN A 250 -1.34 -24.00 -8.21
C ASN A 250 -1.92 -23.37 -6.93
N GLY A 251 -2.21 -24.21 -5.94
CA GLY A 251 -2.81 -23.79 -4.69
C GLY A 251 -4.32 -23.54 -4.80
N THR A 252 -4.92 -23.19 -3.68
CA THR A 252 -6.36 -22.94 -3.56
C THR A 252 -6.69 -21.46 -3.41
N SER A 253 -7.83 -21.03 -3.96
CA SER A 253 -8.39 -19.69 -3.71
C SER A 253 -9.04 -19.56 -2.32
N ALA A 254 -9.34 -20.67 -1.67
CA ALA A 254 -9.98 -20.73 -0.35
C ALA A 254 -8.90 -20.85 0.74
N PRO A 255 -8.65 -19.80 1.53
CA PRO A 255 -7.62 -19.84 2.57
C PRO A 255 -8.02 -20.77 3.70
N ALA A 256 -7.02 -21.39 4.34
CA ALA A 256 -7.19 -22.29 5.47
C ALA A 256 -6.21 -21.95 6.59
N PHE A 257 -6.71 -22.02 7.84
CA PHE A 257 -5.90 -21.75 9.02
C PHE A 257 -6.28 -22.63 10.22
N ALA A 258 -5.37 -22.70 11.18
CA ALA A 258 -5.57 -23.46 12.42
C ALA A 258 -6.57 -22.76 13.36
N LEU A 259 -7.33 -23.54 14.11
CA LEU A 259 -8.25 -23.05 15.14
C LEU A 259 -7.67 -23.24 16.56
N PRO A 260 -7.85 -22.25 17.47
CA PRO A 260 -8.50 -20.96 17.24
C PRO A 260 -7.69 -20.06 16.32
N GLY A 261 -8.35 -19.26 15.51
CA GLY A 261 -7.68 -18.40 14.53
C GLY A 261 -8.52 -17.20 14.11
N ALA A 262 -7.91 -16.34 13.32
CA ALA A 262 -8.55 -15.11 12.84
C ALA A 262 -8.23 -14.85 11.36
N THR A 263 -9.14 -14.14 10.69
CA THR A 263 -8.89 -13.58 9.35
C THR A 263 -7.99 -12.34 9.44
N PRO A 264 -7.43 -11.87 8.33
CA PRO A 264 -6.88 -10.52 8.22
C PRO A 264 -7.92 -9.45 8.60
N TRP A 265 -7.44 -8.25 8.86
CA TRP A 265 -8.28 -7.10 9.14
C TRP A 265 -8.78 -6.45 7.84
N ARG A 266 -10.08 -6.12 7.77
CA ARG A 266 -10.65 -5.21 6.81
C ARG A 266 -10.58 -3.82 7.41
N THR A 267 -10.11 -2.81 6.65
CA THR A 267 -9.91 -1.44 7.14
C THR A 267 -10.73 -0.45 6.34
N ILE A 268 -11.33 0.50 7.05
CA ILE A 268 -12.16 1.56 6.49
C ILE A 268 -11.73 2.86 7.17
N THR A 269 -11.13 3.78 6.41
CA THR A 269 -10.80 5.12 6.90
C THR A 269 -11.82 6.10 6.36
N VAL A 270 -12.32 7.00 7.21
CA VAL A 270 -13.33 8.00 6.83
C VAL A 270 -12.92 9.41 7.22
N GLY A 271 -13.35 10.39 6.45
CA GLY A 271 -13.17 11.80 6.78
C GLY A 271 -14.03 12.72 5.93
N GLU A 272 -14.40 13.89 6.46
CA GLU A 272 -15.03 14.96 5.67
C GLU A 272 -14.05 15.58 4.67
N THR A 273 -12.75 15.42 4.93
CA THR A 273 -11.65 15.86 4.06
C THR A 273 -10.71 14.70 3.77
N LEU A 274 -9.77 14.88 2.86
CA LEU A 274 -8.73 13.90 2.51
C LEU A 274 -7.64 13.76 3.59
N LYS A 275 -7.59 14.64 4.58
CA LYS A 275 -6.56 14.60 5.64
C LYS A 275 -6.52 13.26 6.36
N PRO A 276 -7.62 12.71 6.90
CA PRO A 276 -7.60 11.38 7.52
C PRO A 276 -7.17 10.27 6.56
N ILE A 277 -7.54 10.36 5.29
CA ILE A 277 -7.20 9.37 4.27
C ILE A 277 -5.67 9.29 4.07
N VAL A 278 -5.02 10.44 3.93
CA VAL A 278 -3.57 10.51 3.70
C VAL A 278 -2.78 10.19 4.97
N GLU A 279 -3.26 10.63 6.14
CA GLU A 279 -2.54 10.54 7.40
C GLU A 279 -2.83 9.25 8.19
N THR A 280 -3.82 8.42 7.80
CA THR A 280 -4.17 7.19 8.53
C THR A 280 -2.96 6.29 8.77
N THR A 281 -2.95 5.65 9.92
CA THR A 281 -1.98 4.63 10.31
C THR A 281 -2.64 3.27 10.58
N VAL A 282 -3.94 3.13 10.32
CA VAL A 282 -4.75 1.95 10.67
C VAL A 282 -4.16 0.63 10.15
N ILE A 283 -3.52 0.68 8.98
CA ILE A 283 -2.87 -0.49 8.37
C ILE A 283 -1.80 -1.09 9.30
N TRP A 284 -1.12 -0.24 10.06
CA TRP A 284 -0.07 -0.65 10.99
C TRP A 284 -0.57 -0.75 12.44
N ASP A 285 -1.59 0.00 12.84
CA ASP A 285 -2.10 0.06 14.21
C ASP A 285 -2.61 -1.28 14.72
N VAL A 286 -3.24 -2.06 13.85
CA VAL A 286 -3.92 -3.31 14.19
C VAL A 286 -3.07 -4.57 13.99
N VAL A 287 -1.85 -4.43 13.51
CA VAL A 287 -0.87 -5.52 13.33
C VAL A 287 0.26 -5.43 14.34
N ARG A 288 1.05 -6.49 14.45
CA ARG A 288 2.22 -6.58 15.35
C ARG A 288 3.40 -7.17 14.60
N PRO A 289 4.65 -6.90 15.04
CA PRO A 289 5.80 -7.65 14.56
C PRO A 289 5.58 -9.16 14.73
N LEU A 290 5.90 -9.93 13.71
CA LEU A 290 5.80 -11.39 13.74
C LEU A 290 7.04 -12.03 14.38
N TYR A 291 8.18 -11.33 14.30
CA TYR A 291 9.43 -11.72 14.95
C TYR A 291 10.28 -10.46 15.25
N GLU A 292 11.25 -10.64 16.13
CA GLU A 292 12.27 -9.63 16.43
C GLU A 292 13.52 -9.92 15.60
N THR A 293 14.14 -8.90 15.05
CA THR A 293 15.40 -9.01 14.32
C THR A 293 16.61 -8.83 15.24
N LYS A 294 17.73 -9.44 14.86
CA LYS A 294 19.05 -9.22 15.47
C LYS A 294 19.92 -8.27 14.65
N HIS A 295 19.39 -7.75 13.55
CA HIS A 295 20.10 -6.93 12.59
C HIS A 295 19.64 -5.48 12.66
N ASP A 296 20.58 -4.56 12.48
CA ASP A 296 20.30 -3.14 12.29
C ASP A 296 20.18 -2.87 10.79
N TYR A 297 18.98 -2.55 10.34
CA TYR A 297 18.71 -2.19 8.96
C TYR A 297 18.86 -0.69 8.78
N ARG A 298 19.65 -0.30 7.77
CA ARG A 298 19.83 1.09 7.39
C ARG A 298 19.03 1.38 6.14
N PHE A 299 18.29 2.48 6.14
CA PHE A 299 17.48 2.92 5.01
C PHE A 299 18.20 4.04 4.26
N GLY A 300 17.83 4.26 3.00
CA GLY A 300 18.52 5.28 2.22
C GLY A 300 18.18 5.24 0.73
N ARG A 301 19.08 5.87 -0.04
CA ARG A 301 18.92 6.13 -1.47
C ARG A 301 19.75 5.15 -2.28
N GLY A 302 19.21 4.73 -3.40
CA GLY A 302 19.88 3.84 -4.33
C GLY A 302 19.90 4.36 -5.76
N THR A 303 20.84 3.87 -6.54
CA THR A 303 20.86 4.00 -8.00
C THR A 303 20.39 2.70 -8.62
N TRP A 304 19.73 2.80 -9.78
CA TRP A 304 19.16 1.66 -10.48
C TRP A 304 19.36 1.82 -11.99
N SER A 305 20.35 1.12 -12.55
CA SER A 305 20.73 1.29 -13.96
C SER A 305 19.66 0.83 -14.94
N TRP A 306 18.98 -0.26 -14.59
CA TRP A 306 18.02 -0.92 -15.47
C TRP A 306 16.88 0.01 -15.90
N ILE A 307 16.40 0.88 -15.00
CA ILE A 307 15.22 1.70 -15.28
C ILE A 307 15.38 2.60 -16.52
N LEU A 308 16.59 3.11 -16.80
CA LEU A 308 16.87 3.93 -17.99
C LEU A 308 17.72 3.21 -19.05
N TRP A 309 18.63 2.35 -18.61
CA TRP A 309 19.59 1.72 -19.52
C TRP A 309 19.21 0.30 -19.89
N GLN A 310 18.12 -0.23 -19.29
CA GLN A 310 17.52 -1.54 -19.53
C GLN A 310 18.51 -2.71 -19.38
N ASP A 311 18.16 -3.89 -19.86
CA ASP A 311 18.96 -5.14 -19.74
C ASP A 311 20.40 -4.97 -20.22
N GLY A 312 20.64 -4.14 -21.22
CA GLY A 312 21.98 -3.85 -21.74
C GLY A 312 22.93 -3.22 -20.73
N SER A 313 22.42 -2.65 -19.63
CA SER A 313 23.24 -2.09 -18.57
C SER A 313 23.75 -3.13 -17.56
N ILE A 314 23.19 -4.34 -17.59
CA ILE A 314 23.58 -5.38 -16.63
C ILE A 314 24.84 -6.07 -17.12
N ASN A 315 25.93 -5.34 -17.00
CA ASN A 315 27.29 -5.78 -17.27
C ASN A 315 28.24 -5.11 -16.27
N TYR A 316 29.42 -5.67 -16.10
CA TYR A 316 30.38 -5.22 -15.07
C TYR A 316 30.71 -3.73 -15.18
N ASP A 317 31.02 -3.26 -16.39
CA ASP A 317 31.54 -1.90 -16.63
C ASP A 317 30.45 -0.82 -16.39
N ASP A 318 29.22 -1.08 -16.80
CA ASP A 318 28.10 -0.18 -16.56
C ASP A 318 27.72 -0.16 -15.06
N GLN A 319 27.80 -1.31 -14.37
CA GLN A 319 27.56 -1.34 -12.93
C GLN A 319 28.65 -0.58 -12.15
N VAL A 320 29.92 -0.62 -12.57
CA VAL A 320 30.98 0.23 -12.01
C VAL A 320 30.61 1.72 -12.16
N ARG A 321 30.09 2.14 -13.33
CA ARG A 321 29.66 3.53 -13.56
C ARG A 321 28.51 3.93 -12.61
N TYR A 322 27.55 3.04 -12.37
CA TYR A 322 26.43 3.33 -11.46
C TYR A 322 26.85 3.30 -9.98
N ILE A 323 27.80 2.49 -9.60
CA ILE A 323 28.41 2.52 -8.26
C ILE A 323 29.19 3.83 -8.05
N ASP A 324 30.01 4.25 -9.02
CA ASP A 324 30.71 5.54 -8.99
C ASP A 324 29.71 6.71 -8.94
N PHE A 325 28.60 6.61 -9.66
CA PHE A 325 27.54 7.61 -9.62
C PHE A 325 26.86 7.63 -8.24
N ALA A 326 26.52 6.49 -7.65
CA ALA A 326 25.97 6.41 -6.31
C ALA A 326 26.92 7.08 -5.28
N ALA A 327 28.21 6.77 -5.35
CA ALA A 327 29.22 7.40 -4.50
C ALA A 327 29.31 8.92 -4.70
N ALA A 328 29.26 9.43 -5.94
CA ALA A 328 29.25 10.86 -6.27
C ALA A 328 28.00 11.59 -5.77
N MET A 329 26.85 10.88 -5.69
CA MET A 329 25.61 11.39 -5.14
C MET A 329 25.54 11.25 -3.60
N GLY A 330 26.47 10.54 -2.96
CA GLY A 330 26.40 10.23 -1.54
C GLY A 330 25.29 9.26 -1.19
N TYR A 331 24.94 8.37 -2.12
CA TYR A 331 23.89 7.36 -1.95
C TYR A 331 24.43 6.11 -1.26
N GLU A 332 23.57 5.51 -0.48
CA GLU A 332 23.88 4.34 0.33
C GLU A 332 23.97 3.06 -0.51
N TYR A 333 23.18 2.97 -1.60
CA TYR A 333 22.96 1.73 -2.33
C TYR A 333 23.11 1.87 -3.84
N ALA A 334 23.38 0.74 -4.49
CA ALA A 334 23.15 0.51 -5.91
C ALA A 334 22.44 -0.83 -6.08
N LEU A 335 21.38 -0.83 -6.89
CA LEU A 335 20.63 -2.02 -7.26
C LEU A 335 21.14 -2.57 -8.58
N ILE A 336 21.62 -3.83 -8.55
CA ILE A 336 21.99 -4.58 -9.74
C ILE A 336 20.82 -5.50 -10.09
N ASP A 337 20.22 -5.27 -11.24
CA ASP A 337 18.97 -5.87 -11.68
C ASP A 337 19.18 -7.23 -12.37
N ASN A 338 18.16 -7.77 -13.01
CA ASN A 338 18.08 -9.08 -13.65
C ASN A 338 19.29 -9.42 -14.56
N TRP A 339 19.50 -10.69 -14.87
CA TRP A 339 20.61 -11.19 -15.69
C TRP A 339 22.02 -11.02 -15.12
N TRP A 340 22.21 -10.55 -13.89
CA TRP A 340 23.53 -10.38 -13.32
C TRP A 340 24.31 -11.70 -13.17
N ASP A 341 23.60 -12.80 -12.98
CA ASP A 341 24.16 -14.15 -12.83
C ASP A 341 24.82 -14.68 -14.10
N THR A 342 24.26 -14.32 -15.26
CA THR A 342 24.76 -14.72 -16.58
C THR A 342 25.70 -13.68 -17.21
N ASN A 343 25.35 -12.38 -17.12
CA ASN A 343 26.10 -11.31 -17.79
C ASN A 343 27.35 -10.86 -17.02
N ILE A 344 27.30 -10.92 -15.70
CA ILE A 344 28.44 -10.58 -14.81
C ILE A 344 29.07 -11.86 -14.27
N GLY A 345 28.23 -12.79 -13.79
CA GLY A 345 28.65 -14.03 -13.16
C GLY A 345 29.14 -13.88 -11.72
N ARG A 346 29.08 -14.97 -10.97
CA ARG A 346 29.31 -14.96 -9.51
C ARG A 346 30.70 -14.48 -9.09
N ASP A 347 31.75 -14.84 -9.82
CA ASP A 347 33.11 -14.46 -9.46
C ASP A 347 33.37 -12.97 -9.70
N ARG A 348 32.93 -12.43 -10.84
CA ARG A 348 33.02 -10.98 -11.09
C ARG A 348 32.08 -10.18 -10.18
N MET A 349 30.95 -10.76 -9.75
CA MET A 349 30.06 -10.13 -8.78
C MET A 349 30.76 -9.92 -7.43
N LYS A 350 31.57 -10.86 -6.95
CA LYS A 350 32.39 -10.65 -5.74
C LYS A 350 33.29 -9.42 -5.87
N SER A 351 34.00 -9.32 -7.01
CA SER A 351 34.86 -8.16 -7.28
C SER A 351 34.06 -6.85 -7.35
N LEU A 352 32.84 -6.88 -7.89
CA LEU A 352 31.97 -5.72 -7.97
C LEU A 352 31.46 -5.28 -6.58
N ILE A 353 31.12 -6.23 -5.72
CA ILE A 353 30.72 -5.97 -4.33
C ILE A 353 31.89 -5.36 -3.53
N GLU A 354 33.10 -5.88 -3.69
CA GLU A 354 34.32 -5.33 -3.07
C GLU A 354 34.60 -3.91 -3.58
N TYR A 355 34.44 -3.68 -4.87
CA TYR A 355 34.56 -2.35 -5.48
C TYR A 355 33.52 -1.38 -4.90
N ALA A 356 32.25 -1.75 -4.86
CA ALA A 356 31.19 -0.91 -4.28
C ALA A 356 31.50 -0.52 -2.83
N ARG A 357 31.92 -1.50 -2.02
CA ARG A 357 32.32 -1.25 -0.63
C ARG A 357 33.50 -0.29 -0.53
N SER A 358 34.49 -0.38 -1.43
CA SER A 358 35.62 0.56 -1.47
C SER A 358 35.21 2.00 -1.76
N LYS A 359 34.04 2.19 -2.36
CA LYS A 359 33.41 3.49 -2.66
C LYS A 359 32.41 3.95 -1.57
N GLY A 360 32.19 3.14 -0.53
CA GLY A 360 31.19 3.41 0.51
C GLY A 360 29.76 3.13 0.06
N VAL A 361 29.55 2.36 -1.01
CA VAL A 361 28.25 1.96 -1.56
C VAL A 361 28.00 0.49 -1.25
N GLU A 362 26.78 0.17 -0.84
CA GLU A 362 26.35 -1.21 -0.59
C GLU A 362 25.39 -1.67 -1.68
N LEU A 363 25.24 -2.98 -1.89
CA LEU A 363 24.48 -3.51 -3.02
C LEU A 363 23.18 -4.20 -2.61
N PHE A 364 22.17 -4.01 -3.47
CA PHE A 364 21.01 -4.89 -3.60
C PHE A 364 21.14 -5.71 -4.88
N LEU A 365 20.77 -6.98 -4.84
CA LEU A 365 20.77 -7.85 -6.01
C LEU A 365 19.36 -8.34 -6.33
N TRP A 366 19.03 -8.37 -7.61
CA TRP A 366 17.74 -8.82 -8.11
C TRP A 366 17.63 -10.35 -8.19
N TYR A 367 16.45 -10.88 -7.92
CA TYR A 367 16.07 -12.27 -8.07
C TYR A 367 14.64 -12.38 -8.61
N SER A 368 14.36 -13.37 -9.45
CA SER A 368 13.00 -13.80 -9.71
C SER A 368 12.48 -14.62 -8.54
N SER A 369 11.25 -14.36 -8.11
CA SER A 369 10.53 -15.24 -7.20
C SER A 369 10.16 -16.56 -7.87
N SER A 370 10.09 -16.53 -9.20
CA SER A 370 9.52 -17.56 -10.04
C SER A 370 10.23 -18.91 -9.91
N GLY A 371 9.39 -19.96 -9.86
CA GLY A 371 9.80 -21.33 -10.06
C GLY A 371 9.00 -21.97 -11.20
N TYR A 372 7.65 -21.93 -11.16
CA TYR A 372 6.80 -22.69 -12.09
C TYR A 372 5.49 -21.99 -12.45
N TRP A 373 5.29 -20.74 -12.04
CA TRP A 373 3.99 -20.06 -12.24
C TRP A 373 3.97 -19.07 -13.39
N ASN A 374 5.10 -18.72 -13.99
CA ASN A 374 5.16 -17.84 -15.16
C ASN A 374 6.28 -18.28 -16.12
N ASP A 375 6.47 -17.52 -17.21
CA ASP A 375 7.44 -17.84 -18.27
C ASP A 375 8.68 -16.94 -18.20
N ILE A 376 9.03 -16.44 -17.02
CA ILE A 376 10.21 -15.58 -16.80
C ILE A 376 11.49 -16.38 -17.01
N GLU A 377 12.36 -15.84 -17.85
CA GLU A 377 13.70 -16.36 -18.11
C GLU A 377 14.82 -15.50 -17.51
N GLN A 378 14.49 -14.28 -17.06
CA GLN A 378 15.44 -13.38 -16.41
C GLN A 378 15.98 -14.00 -15.12
N GLY A 379 17.30 -14.16 -15.07
CA GLY A 379 18.01 -14.74 -13.94
C GLY A 379 18.43 -13.72 -12.88
N PRO A 380 18.68 -14.23 -11.66
CA PRO A 380 18.58 -15.61 -11.20
C PRO A 380 17.13 -16.10 -11.00
N VAL A 381 16.78 -17.24 -11.59
CA VAL A 381 15.49 -17.92 -11.41
C VAL A 381 15.67 -19.19 -10.56
N ASN A 382 14.56 -19.71 -10.00
CA ASN A 382 14.54 -20.96 -9.21
C ASN A 382 15.44 -20.91 -7.96
N HIS A 383 15.65 -19.72 -7.41
CA HIS A 383 16.44 -19.53 -6.18
C HIS A 383 15.57 -19.17 -4.98
N MET A 384 14.45 -18.46 -5.19
CA MET A 384 13.63 -17.93 -4.09
C MET A 384 12.45 -18.85 -3.72
N ASP A 385 11.95 -19.65 -4.62
CA ASP A 385 10.83 -20.57 -4.42
C ASP A 385 11.17 -21.81 -3.57
N ASN A 386 12.41 -22.29 -3.65
CA ASN A 386 12.87 -23.48 -2.92
C ASN A 386 13.65 -23.09 -1.66
N ALA A 387 13.15 -23.48 -0.49
CA ALA A 387 13.73 -23.09 0.81
C ALA A 387 15.21 -23.49 0.98
N ILE A 388 15.61 -24.65 0.48
CA ILE A 388 17.02 -25.12 0.62
C ILE A 388 17.93 -24.27 -0.26
N ILE A 389 17.53 -24.00 -1.49
CA ILE A 389 18.29 -23.19 -2.44
C ILE A 389 18.33 -21.74 -1.94
N ARG A 390 17.20 -21.18 -1.54
CA ARG A 390 17.04 -19.82 -1.03
C ARG A 390 17.97 -19.55 0.18
N LYS A 391 17.97 -20.41 1.19
CA LYS A 391 18.84 -20.28 2.37
C LYS A 391 20.32 -20.39 2.01
N ARG A 392 20.67 -21.26 1.07
CA ARG A 392 22.05 -21.35 0.58
C ARG A 392 22.48 -20.08 -0.15
N GLU A 393 21.59 -19.53 -0.96
CA GLU A 393 21.82 -18.29 -1.68
C GLU A 393 21.97 -17.09 -0.72
N MET A 394 21.05 -16.92 0.22
CA MET A 394 21.08 -15.84 1.20
C MET A 394 22.32 -15.91 2.10
N LYS A 395 22.76 -17.11 2.47
CA LYS A 395 24.02 -17.29 3.19
C LYS A 395 25.24 -16.86 2.35
N TRP A 396 25.22 -17.12 1.05
CA TRP A 396 26.27 -16.64 0.15
C TRP A 396 26.26 -15.11 0.04
N LEU A 397 25.11 -14.48 -0.14
CA LEU A 397 24.95 -13.02 -0.15
C LEU A 397 25.47 -12.38 1.15
N GLN A 398 25.07 -12.92 2.30
CA GLN A 398 25.55 -12.48 3.61
C GLN A 398 27.09 -12.56 3.70
N SER A 399 27.69 -13.64 3.23
CA SER A 399 29.15 -13.82 3.28
C SER A 399 29.92 -12.78 2.45
N LEU A 400 29.28 -12.20 1.44
CA LEU A 400 29.83 -11.14 0.59
C LEU A 400 29.50 -9.73 1.13
N GLY A 401 28.57 -9.63 2.11
CA GLY A 401 28.15 -8.36 2.69
C GLY A 401 27.14 -7.59 1.83
N VAL A 402 26.39 -8.29 0.98
CA VAL A 402 25.19 -7.73 0.30
C VAL A 402 24.17 -7.34 1.36
N LYS A 403 23.44 -6.23 1.17
CA LYS A 403 22.52 -5.67 2.16
C LYS A 403 21.05 -5.92 1.89
N GLY A 404 20.73 -6.27 0.67
CA GLY A 404 19.33 -6.56 0.35
C GLY A 404 19.15 -7.26 -0.99
N ILE A 405 17.93 -7.68 -1.21
CA ILE A 405 17.49 -8.28 -2.44
C ILE A 405 16.21 -7.59 -2.95
N LYS A 406 16.10 -7.46 -4.28
CA LYS A 406 14.86 -7.18 -4.97
C LYS A 406 14.34 -8.51 -5.51
N VAL A 407 13.12 -8.89 -5.13
CA VAL A 407 12.50 -10.14 -5.59
C VAL A 407 11.25 -9.82 -6.41
N ASP A 408 11.16 -10.37 -7.61
CA ASP A 408 10.22 -9.95 -8.64
C ASP A 408 9.32 -11.08 -9.14
N PHE A 409 8.16 -10.74 -9.74
CA PHE A 409 7.28 -11.61 -10.53
C PHE A 409 6.53 -12.70 -9.77
N PHE A 410 5.79 -12.30 -8.74
CA PHE A 410 4.94 -13.21 -7.95
C PHE A 410 3.67 -13.62 -8.72
N GLY A 411 3.08 -14.74 -8.31
CA GLY A 411 1.96 -15.39 -9.02
C GLY A 411 0.56 -14.97 -8.59
N GLY A 412 0.37 -13.84 -7.94
CA GLY A 412 -0.93 -13.38 -7.43
C GLY A 412 -1.06 -13.43 -5.91
N ASP A 413 -2.30 -13.57 -5.40
CA ASP A 413 -2.62 -13.36 -3.97
C ASP A 413 -3.10 -14.61 -3.23
N LYS A 414 -2.93 -15.81 -3.80
CA LYS A 414 -3.26 -17.06 -3.10
C LYS A 414 -2.43 -17.24 -1.81
N GLN A 415 -2.93 -18.05 -0.90
CA GLN A 415 -2.24 -18.33 0.37
C GLN A 415 -0.83 -18.87 0.16
N GLU A 416 -0.60 -19.68 -0.87
CA GLU A 416 0.71 -20.19 -1.26
C GLU A 416 1.68 -19.06 -1.61
N THR A 417 1.21 -18.04 -2.31
CA THR A 417 2.01 -16.86 -2.64
C THR A 417 2.32 -16.03 -1.39
N MET A 418 1.34 -15.85 -0.49
CA MET A 418 1.58 -15.17 0.80
C MET A 418 2.61 -15.92 1.66
N ARG A 419 2.59 -17.25 1.63
CA ARG A 419 3.62 -18.07 2.29
C ARG A 419 5.00 -17.86 1.69
N LEU A 420 5.10 -17.73 0.38
CA LEU A 420 6.38 -17.46 -0.28
C LEU A 420 6.94 -16.08 0.12
N TYR A 421 6.11 -15.04 0.20
CA TYR A 421 6.53 -13.72 0.72
C TYR A 421 7.09 -13.82 2.14
N GLU A 422 6.36 -14.48 3.05
CA GLU A 422 6.77 -14.66 4.45
C GLU A 422 8.07 -15.48 4.55
N ASP A 423 8.16 -16.57 3.80
CA ASP A 423 9.36 -17.42 3.75
C ASP A 423 10.60 -16.64 3.29
N ILE A 424 10.46 -15.81 2.24
CA ILE A 424 11.56 -14.97 1.74
C ILE A 424 11.96 -13.94 2.78
N LEU A 425 11.01 -13.25 3.40
CA LEU A 425 11.26 -12.24 4.43
C LEU A 425 11.95 -12.85 5.65
N SER A 426 11.43 -13.95 6.17
CA SER A 426 12.00 -14.64 7.33
C SER A 426 13.41 -15.17 7.07
N ASP A 427 13.61 -15.86 5.93
CA ASP A 427 14.93 -16.39 5.58
C ASP A 427 15.94 -15.27 5.28
N ALA A 428 15.49 -14.14 4.73
CA ALA A 428 16.32 -12.96 4.49
C ALA A 428 16.74 -12.29 5.80
N ASP A 429 15.83 -12.18 6.80
CA ASP A 429 16.16 -11.63 8.13
C ASP A 429 17.21 -12.48 8.85
N ASP A 430 17.11 -13.81 8.78
CA ASP A 430 18.13 -14.71 9.34
C ASP A 430 19.55 -14.41 8.81
N HIS A 431 19.64 -13.78 7.63
CA HIS A 431 20.90 -13.45 6.96
C HIS A 431 21.21 -11.95 6.89
N GLY A 432 20.42 -11.09 7.55
CA GLY A 432 20.61 -9.65 7.60
C GLY A 432 20.38 -8.95 6.26
N LEU A 433 19.44 -9.45 5.44
CA LEU A 433 19.09 -8.90 4.15
C LEU A 433 17.76 -8.17 4.20
N MET A 434 17.73 -6.94 3.70
CA MET A 434 16.50 -6.21 3.41
C MET A 434 15.85 -6.74 2.13
N VAL A 435 14.51 -6.60 2.02
CA VAL A 435 13.76 -7.13 0.87
C VAL A 435 12.86 -6.06 0.27
N ILE A 436 12.98 -5.88 -1.05
CA ILE A 436 12.07 -5.12 -1.91
C ILE A 436 11.34 -6.13 -2.80
N PHE A 437 10.02 -5.94 -2.98
CA PHE A 437 9.22 -6.76 -3.88
C PHE A 437 8.76 -5.97 -5.10
N HIS A 438 8.84 -6.59 -6.28
CA HIS A 438 8.29 -6.12 -7.55
C HIS A 438 7.39 -7.18 -8.18
N GLY A 439 6.61 -6.80 -9.20
CA GLY A 439 5.63 -7.71 -9.80
C GLY A 439 4.80 -8.42 -8.73
N CYS A 440 4.29 -7.68 -7.74
CA CYS A 440 3.93 -8.20 -6.43
C CYS A 440 2.55 -7.70 -5.96
N THR A 441 2.15 -8.15 -4.79
CA THR A 441 0.98 -7.66 -4.06
C THR A 441 1.29 -6.39 -3.26
N ILE A 442 0.22 -5.66 -2.80
CA ILE A 442 0.39 -4.53 -1.87
C ILE A 442 0.92 -5.00 -0.51
N PRO A 443 1.69 -4.16 0.20
CA PRO A 443 2.02 -4.43 1.59
C PRO A 443 0.76 -4.28 2.46
N ARG A 444 0.55 -5.23 3.33
CA ARG A 444 -0.61 -5.28 4.22
C ARG A 444 -0.16 -5.15 5.67
N GLY A 445 0.49 -4.02 5.98
CA GLY A 445 1.09 -3.77 7.27
C GLY A 445 2.48 -4.40 7.44
N TRP A 446 3.08 -4.87 6.35
CA TRP A 446 4.36 -5.60 6.38
C TRP A 446 5.52 -4.76 6.91
N GLU A 447 5.47 -3.45 6.78
CA GLU A 447 6.45 -2.54 7.38
C GLU A 447 6.56 -2.72 8.90
N ARG A 448 5.46 -3.08 9.57
CA ARG A 448 5.45 -3.36 11.01
C ARG A 448 5.59 -4.84 11.33
N MET A 449 5.10 -5.71 10.44
CA MET A 449 5.11 -7.17 10.67
C MET A 449 6.49 -7.78 10.47
N TYR A 450 7.26 -7.28 9.50
CA TYR A 450 8.56 -7.83 9.09
C TYR A 450 9.65 -6.77 9.16
N PRO A 451 10.65 -6.90 10.03
CA PRO A 451 11.63 -5.84 10.29
C PRO A 451 12.54 -5.52 9.10
N ASN A 452 12.74 -6.47 8.19
CA ASN A 452 13.59 -6.34 7.00
C ASN A 452 12.83 -6.02 5.70
N TYR A 453 11.50 -5.86 5.77
CA TYR A 453 10.70 -5.42 4.62
C TYR A 453 10.91 -3.92 4.37
N VAL A 454 11.26 -3.52 3.14
CA VAL A 454 11.59 -2.13 2.81
C VAL A 454 10.90 -1.61 1.55
N GLY A 455 9.91 -2.31 1.03
CA GLY A 455 9.06 -1.78 -0.03
C GLY A 455 8.48 -2.82 -0.97
N SER A 456 7.37 -2.44 -1.60
CA SER A 456 6.74 -3.15 -2.71
C SER A 456 6.37 -2.16 -3.80
N GLU A 457 6.52 -2.59 -5.05
CA GLU A 457 5.99 -1.86 -6.20
C GLU A 457 4.46 -1.83 -6.15
N ALA A 458 3.80 -2.87 -6.57
CA ALA A 458 2.34 -3.05 -6.56
C ALA A 458 1.58 -1.79 -7.02
N VAL A 459 1.98 -1.23 -8.14
CA VAL A 459 1.47 -0.02 -8.77
C VAL A 459 2.02 0.05 -10.19
N LEU A 460 1.34 0.75 -11.09
CA LEU A 460 1.91 1.11 -12.38
C LEU A 460 3.05 2.10 -12.15
N ALA A 461 4.27 1.58 -11.96
CA ALA A 461 5.43 2.34 -11.54
C ALA A 461 6.06 3.16 -12.68
N SER A 462 7.04 3.96 -12.35
CA SER A 462 7.67 4.92 -13.28
C SER A 462 8.41 4.25 -14.44
N GLU A 463 8.85 3.00 -14.31
CA GLU A 463 9.52 2.25 -15.37
C GLU A 463 8.68 2.14 -16.65
N ASN A 464 7.35 2.12 -16.50
CA ASN A 464 6.42 2.08 -17.64
C ASN A 464 6.58 3.30 -18.57
N MET A 465 7.06 4.43 -18.07
CA MET A 465 7.33 5.61 -18.88
C MET A 465 8.42 5.36 -19.93
N VAL A 466 9.35 4.45 -19.69
CA VAL A 466 10.38 4.07 -20.67
C VAL A 466 9.78 3.20 -21.78
N PHE A 467 8.74 2.43 -21.48
CA PHE A 467 8.10 1.50 -22.43
C PHE A 467 7.08 2.16 -23.34
N GLY A 468 6.43 3.27 -22.92
CA GLY A 468 5.40 3.89 -23.71
C GLY A 468 5.17 5.38 -23.42
N GLN A 469 4.94 6.17 -24.49
CA GLN A 469 4.69 7.61 -24.36
C GLN A 469 3.41 7.89 -23.55
N HIS A 470 2.39 7.04 -23.67
CA HIS A 470 1.15 7.14 -22.88
C HIS A 470 1.44 7.27 -21.38
N PHE A 471 2.35 6.46 -20.83
CA PHE A 471 2.70 6.50 -19.41
C PHE A 471 3.40 7.80 -19.01
N CYS A 472 4.18 8.41 -19.91
CA CYS A 472 4.73 9.75 -19.70
C CYS A 472 3.64 10.84 -19.72
N ASP A 473 2.63 10.67 -20.57
CA ASP A 473 1.52 11.62 -20.68
C ASP A 473 0.60 11.56 -19.46
N GLU A 474 0.47 10.39 -18.80
CA GLU A 474 -0.35 10.16 -17.61
C GLU A 474 0.43 10.27 -16.28
N GLU A 475 1.74 10.48 -16.30
CA GLU A 475 2.59 10.53 -15.09
C GLU A 475 2.05 11.51 -14.04
N ALA A 476 1.72 12.74 -14.44
CA ALA A 476 1.27 13.77 -13.52
C ALA A 476 -0.07 13.41 -12.85
N PHE A 477 -0.99 12.81 -13.61
CA PHE A 477 -2.26 12.31 -13.09
C PHE A 477 -2.04 11.21 -12.05
N ASN A 478 -1.24 10.21 -12.37
CA ASN A 478 -0.92 9.09 -11.48
C ASN A 478 -0.20 9.56 -10.22
N ALA A 479 0.76 10.48 -10.33
CA ALA A 479 1.47 11.05 -9.19
C ALA A 479 0.53 11.80 -8.22
N CYS A 480 -0.55 12.39 -8.71
CA CYS A 480 -1.59 13.02 -7.91
C CYS A 480 -2.63 12.03 -7.35
N LEU A 481 -2.58 10.74 -7.70
CA LEU A 481 -3.44 9.70 -7.13
C LEU A 481 -2.77 8.96 -5.97
N HIS A 482 -1.51 8.58 -6.14
CA HIS A 482 -0.83 7.66 -5.24
C HIS A 482 -0.82 8.08 -3.77
N PRO A 483 -0.59 9.34 -3.38
CA PRO A 483 -0.61 9.75 -1.97
C PRO A 483 -1.95 9.54 -1.27
N PHE A 484 -3.04 9.51 -2.02
CA PHE A 484 -4.40 9.30 -1.50
C PHE A 484 -4.85 7.85 -1.49
N ILE A 485 -4.21 6.99 -2.29
CA ILE A 485 -4.66 5.61 -2.52
C ILE A 485 -3.53 4.63 -2.18
N ARG A 486 -2.72 4.23 -3.16
CA ARG A 486 -1.71 3.18 -3.01
C ARG A 486 -0.70 3.47 -1.90
N ASN A 487 -0.15 4.66 -1.85
CA ASN A 487 0.87 5.04 -0.86
C ASN A 487 0.28 5.47 0.49
N ALA A 488 -1.04 5.65 0.59
CA ALA A 488 -1.73 5.87 1.86
C ALA A 488 -1.69 4.63 2.76
N VAL A 489 -1.63 3.42 2.20
CA VAL A 489 -1.71 2.14 2.92
C VAL A 489 -0.41 1.34 2.97
N GLY A 490 0.71 1.91 2.53
CA GLY A 490 2.00 1.20 2.60
C GLY A 490 3.10 1.83 1.76
N CYS A 491 4.32 1.42 2.02
CA CYS A 491 5.49 1.79 1.24
C CYS A 491 5.31 1.47 -0.24
N MET A 492 5.81 2.34 -1.10
CA MET A 492 5.67 2.22 -2.56
C MET A 492 7.04 2.43 -3.21
N GLU A 493 7.66 1.34 -3.65
CA GLU A 493 8.87 1.39 -4.43
C GLU A 493 8.51 1.74 -5.88
N PHE A 494 8.67 3.00 -6.23
CA PHE A 494 8.15 3.58 -7.47
C PHE A 494 9.22 3.76 -8.55
N GLY A 495 10.49 3.77 -8.18
CA GLY A 495 11.60 4.05 -9.09
C GLY A 495 11.53 5.47 -9.71
N GLY A 496 11.05 6.44 -8.95
CA GLY A 496 10.77 7.79 -9.43
C GLY A 496 11.98 8.69 -9.60
N CYS A 497 11.70 9.93 -9.94
CA CYS A 497 12.65 11.01 -10.14
C CYS A 497 13.54 10.84 -11.38
N PHE A 498 12.92 10.83 -12.56
CA PHE A 498 13.64 10.97 -13.83
C PHE A 498 14.10 12.42 -14.04
N LEU A 499 15.39 12.64 -14.19
CA LEU A 499 15.90 13.94 -14.61
C LEU A 499 16.32 13.96 -16.09
N ASN A 500 16.37 12.81 -16.75
CA ASN A 500 16.43 12.76 -18.21
C ASN A 500 15.12 13.28 -18.81
N LYS A 501 15.21 14.09 -19.87
CA LYS A 501 14.05 14.55 -20.62
C LYS A 501 13.61 13.52 -21.66
N ARG A 502 14.56 12.84 -22.28
CA ARG A 502 14.37 11.71 -23.16
C ARG A 502 14.75 10.43 -22.42
N LEU A 503 13.81 9.49 -22.31
CA LEU A 503 13.97 8.35 -21.42
C LEU A 503 14.74 7.22 -22.10
N ASN A 504 16.02 7.47 -22.34
CA ASN A 504 16.98 6.46 -22.77
C ASN A 504 18.35 6.75 -22.15
N ARG A 505 19.32 5.89 -22.45
CA ARG A 505 20.68 5.91 -21.92
C ARG A 505 21.40 7.25 -22.13
N ASN A 506 21.21 7.89 -23.27
CA ASN A 506 21.96 9.07 -23.69
C ASN A 506 21.16 10.38 -23.51
N ASN A 507 19.92 10.31 -23.02
CA ASN A 507 19.00 11.47 -22.95
C ASN A 507 18.71 12.11 -24.32
N ASP A 508 18.73 11.34 -25.40
CA ASP A 508 18.59 11.82 -26.79
C ASP A 508 17.47 11.13 -27.59
N GLY A 509 16.88 10.07 -27.07
CA GLY A 509 15.86 9.25 -27.72
C GLY A 509 14.86 8.64 -26.73
N GLY A 510 14.08 7.67 -27.19
CA GLY A 510 13.03 7.03 -26.40
C GLY A 510 11.80 7.93 -26.21
N THR A 511 11.02 7.66 -25.18
CA THR A 511 9.86 8.44 -24.76
C THR A 511 10.28 9.82 -24.23
N THR A 512 9.32 10.73 -24.11
CA THR A 512 9.57 12.09 -23.63
C THR A 512 8.81 12.35 -22.36
N ARG A 513 9.52 12.63 -21.26
CA ARG A 513 8.93 13.07 -19.99
C ARG A 513 8.21 14.40 -20.18
N ARG A 514 6.98 14.53 -19.68
CA ARG A 514 6.16 15.75 -19.76
C ARG A 514 6.35 16.68 -18.58
N THR A 515 6.50 16.13 -17.41
CA THR A 515 6.67 16.87 -16.16
C THR A 515 7.97 17.65 -16.10
N THR A 516 8.02 18.67 -15.24
CA THR A 516 9.23 19.47 -15.01
C THR A 516 10.21 18.74 -14.08
N ASP A 517 11.45 19.24 -14.01
CA ASP A 517 12.44 18.70 -13.07
C ASP A 517 11.99 18.91 -11.61
N ILE A 518 11.38 20.04 -11.27
CA ILE A 518 10.87 20.28 -9.92
C ILE A 518 9.69 19.37 -9.59
N PHE A 519 8.85 19.00 -10.57
CA PHE A 519 7.84 17.97 -10.38
C PHE A 519 8.51 16.66 -9.91
N GLN A 520 9.58 16.25 -10.57
CA GLN A 520 10.32 15.03 -10.24
C GLN A 520 10.92 15.11 -8.83
N LEU A 521 11.52 16.24 -8.45
CA LEU A 521 12.01 16.43 -7.08
C LEU A 521 10.88 16.31 -6.06
N ALA A 522 9.70 16.86 -6.33
CA ALA A 522 8.56 16.80 -5.44
C ALA A 522 8.10 15.35 -5.18
N THR A 523 8.18 14.45 -6.15
CA THR A 523 7.81 13.04 -5.98
C THR A 523 8.62 12.34 -4.90
N THR A 524 9.86 12.76 -4.65
CA THR A 524 10.73 12.19 -3.61
C THR A 524 10.19 12.40 -2.19
N VAL A 525 9.37 13.44 -2.01
CA VAL A 525 8.69 13.75 -0.74
C VAL A 525 7.26 13.19 -0.75
N LEU A 526 6.57 13.28 -1.88
CA LEU A 526 5.19 12.81 -2.00
C LEU A 526 5.08 11.29 -1.82
N PHE A 527 6.03 10.53 -2.38
CA PHE A 527 6.03 9.07 -2.28
C PHE A 527 6.92 8.61 -1.13
N GLN A 528 6.39 7.66 -0.38
CA GLN A 528 7.08 7.12 0.78
C GLN A 528 7.58 5.71 0.50
N ASN A 529 8.88 5.53 0.62
CA ASN A 529 9.55 4.23 0.68
C ASN A 529 10.88 4.39 1.42
N PRO A 530 11.23 3.54 2.39
CA PRO A 530 12.44 3.74 3.20
C PRO A 530 13.74 3.49 2.43
N VAL A 531 13.72 2.64 1.40
CA VAL A 531 14.83 2.47 0.45
C VAL A 531 14.32 2.87 -0.92
N GLN A 532 14.80 4.01 -1.45
CA GLN A 532 14.35 4.55 -2.73
C GLN A 532 15.43 4.40 -3.79
N ASN A 533 15.15 3.59 -4.83
CA ASN A 533 15.97 3.49 -6.01
C ASN A 533 15.53 4.54 -7.02
N PHE A 534 16.31 5.63 -7.16
CA PHE A 534 15.96 6.72 -8.04
C PHE A 534 16.34 6.44 -9.50
N ALA A 535 15.49 6.89 -10.43
CA ALA A 535 15.67 6.79 -11.87
C ALA A 535 16.68 7.81 -12.43
N LEU A 536 17.74 8.06 -11.69
CA LEU A 536 18.83 8.95 -12.10
C LEU A 536 19.90 8.18 -12.86
N ALA A 537 20.63 8.88 -13.72
CA ALA A 537 21.72 8.29 -14.50
C ALA A 537 23.01 9.12 -14.39
N PRO A 538 24.19 8.56 -14.68
CA PRO A 538 25.47 9.25 -14.56
C PRO A 538 25.60 10.54 -15.36
N ASN A 539 24.88 10.68 -16.49
CA ASN A 539 24.82 11.90 -17.28
C ASN A 539 24.23 13.08 -16.51
N ASN A 540 23.34 12.82 -15.52
CA ASN A 540 22.67 13.89 -14.77
C ASN A 540 23.63 14.78 -13.98
N LEU A 541 24.82 14.31 -13.66
CA LEU A 541 25.88 15.15 -13.06
C LEU A 541 26.36 16.28 -13.98
N LYS A 542 26.08 16.20 -15.28
CA LYS A 542 26.60 17.14 -16.29
C LYS A 542 25.51 17.89 -17.05
N ASP A 543 24.41 17.22 -17.35
CA ASP A 543 23.37 17.75 -18.25
C ASP A 543 22.07 18.19 -17.54
N VAL A 544 22.05 18.09 -16.21
CA VAL A 544 20.94 18.56 -15.37
C VAL A 544 21.37 19.74 -14.51
N SER A 545 20.42 20.60 -14.17
CA SER A 545 20.66 21.76 -13.30
C SER A 545 21.30 21.33 -11.97
N PRO A 546 22.40 21.98 -11.54
CA PRO A 546 23.00 21.71 -10.22
C PRO A 546 22.00 21.84 -9.07
N VAL A 547 20.99 22.71 -9.19
CA VAL A 547 19.90 22.86 -8.19
C VAL A 547 19.20 21.53 -7.92
N CYS A 548 18.91 20.76 -8.98
CA CYS A 548 18.26 19.45 -8.85
C CYS A 548 19.22 18.39 -8.30
N VAL A 549 20.45 18.36 -8.80
CA VAL A 549 21.46 17.39 -8.37
C VAL A 549 21.79 17.56 -6.88
N ASP A 550 21.99 18.81 -6.43
CA ASP A 550 22.33 19.10 -5.03
C ASP A 550 21.16 18.77 -4.08
N TYR A 551 19.91 19.01 -4.50
CA TYR A 551 18.74 18.55 -3.75
C TYR A 551 18.72 17.03 -3.62
N MET A 552 18.90 16.29 -4.71
CA MET A 552 18.88 14.84 -4.73
C MET A 552 19.99 14.18 -3.89
N LYS A 553 21.09 14.88 -3.64
CA LYS A 553 22.15 14.42 -2.72
C LYS A 553 21.72 14.45 -1.25
N THR A 554 20.68 15.19 -0.89
CA THR A 554 20.35 15.47 0.51
C THR A 554 18.95 15.02 0.94
N VAL A 555 18.04 14.73 0.01
CA VAL A 555 16.68 14.33 0.35
C VAL A 555 16.67 13.02 1.15
N PRO A 556 15.95 12.97 2.30
CA PRO A 556 15.82 11.75 3.09
C PRO A 556 14.78 10.79 2.50
N THR A 557 14.77 9.55 2.98
CA THR A 557 13.82 8.51 2.57
C THR A 557 12.89 8.06 3.69
N THR A 558 13.13 8.50 4.93
CA THR A 558 12.33 8.19 6.12
C THR A 558 11.73 9.45 6.72
N TRP A 559 10.60 9.30 7.39
CA TRP A 559 9.80 10.44 7.84
C TRP A 559 9.31 10.27 9.28
N ASP A 560 9.45 11.33 10.08
CA ASP A 560 8.97 11.37 11.46
C ASP A 560 7.52 11.85 11.58
N GLU A 561 7.06 12.60 10.59
CA GLU A 561 5.70 13.14 10.55
C GLU A 561 5.28 13.41 9.10
N THR A 562 4.02 13.15 8.79
CA THR A 562 3.40 13.50 7.51
C THR A 562 2.14 14.29 7.77
N ARG A 563 1.98 15.43 7.06
CA ARG A 563 0.78 16.27 7.10
C ARG A 563 0.24 16.46 5.69
N PHE A 564 -1.03 16.16 5.52
CA PHE A 564 -1.77 16.58 4.34
C PHE A 564 -2.09 18.07 4.44
N ILE A 565 -1.76 18.83 3.42
CA ILE A 565 -1.98 20.28 3.37
C ILE A 565 -3.17 20.63 2.48
N ASP A 566 -3.15 20.16 1.22
CA ASP A 566 -4.22 20.42 0.24
C ASP A 566 -4.13 19.43 -0.92
N GLY A 567 -5.21 19.25 -1.68
CA GLY A 567 -5.16 18.44 -2.87
C GLY A 567 -6.50 17.81 -3.25
N TYR A 568 -6.49 17.22 -4.45
CA TYR A 568 -7.59 16.41 -4.96
C TYR A 568 -7.01 15.28 -5.84
N PRO A 569 -7.41 14.02 -5.63
CA PRO A 569 -6.85 12.88 -6.35
C PRO A 569 -6.93 13.05 -7.87
N GLY A 570 -5.79 12.88 -8.56
CA GLY A 570 -5.66 13.04 -10.00
C GLY A 570 -5.58 14.51 -10.49
N LYS A 571 -5.65 15.51 -9.61
CA LYS A 571 -5.57 16.94 -10.00
C LYS A 571 -4.32 17.62 -9.47
N TYR A 572 -4.13 17.66 -8.18
CA TYR A 572 -2.95 18.19 -7.53
C TYR A 572 -2.83 17.64 -6.10
N VAL A 573 -1.64 17.71 -5.53
CA VAL A 573 -1.40 17.29 -4.14
C VAL A 573 -0.35 18.16 -3.49
N VAL A 574 -0.55 18.48 -2.22
CA VAL A 574 0.39 19.21 -1.36
C VAL A 574 0.54 18.44 -0.04
N LEU A 575 1.72 17.91 0.22
CA LEU A 575 2.08 17.24 1.46
C LEU A 575 3.27 17.91 2.12
N ALA A 576 3.30 17.89 3.45
CA ALA A 576 4.49 18.22 4.22
C ALA A 576 4.96 17.00 5.02
N ARG A 577 6.28 16.75 5.02
CA ARG A 577 6.90 15.67 5.78
C ARG A 577 8.10 16.19 6.57
N ARG A 578 8.32 15.63 7.76
CA ARG A 578 9.44 15.98 8.63
C ARG A 578 10.41 14.82 8.77
N HIS A 579 11.70 15.13 8.65
CA HIS A 579 12.80 14.23 8.99
C HIS A 579 13.75 14.95 9.96
N GLY A 580 13.90 14.44 11.17
CA GLY A 580 14.56 15.15 12.26
C GLY A 580 13.87 16.49 12.53
N ASP A 581 14.60 17.58 12.45
CA ASP A 581 14.09 18.93 12.60
C ASP A 581 13.71 19.62 11.28
N THR A 582 13.97 18.95 10.14
CA THR A 582 13.76 19.52 8.81
C THR A 582 12.39 19.13 8.25
N TRP A 583 11.63 20.15 7.86
CA TRP A 583 10.38 19.99 7.13
C TRP A 583 10.60 20.13 5.62
N TYR A 584 9.98 19.25 4.89
CA TYR A 584 9.87 19.24 3.43
C TYR A 584 8.40 19.37 3.06
N LEU A 585 8.03 20.41 2.31
CA LEU A 585 6.72 20.47 1.66
C LEU A 585 6.93 20.21 0.17
N ALA A 586 6.11 19.34 -0.39
CA ALA A 586 6.10 19.08 -1.82
C ALA A 586 4.70 19.27 -2.39
N ALA A 587 4.63 19.85 -3.58
CA ALA A 587 3.39 20.03 -4.31
C ALA A 587 3.61 19.78 -5.80
N VAL A 588 2.63 19.12 -6.44
CA VAL A 588 2.60 18.87 -7.89
C VAL A 588 1.22 19.13 -8.47
N ASN A 589 1.18 19.45 -9.76
CA ASN A 589 -0.03 19.78 -10.49
C ASN A 589 -0.16 18.93 -11.76
N ALA A 590 -1.21 18.12 -11.84
CA ALA A 590 -1.56 17.35 -13.05
C ALA A 590 -2.45 18.12 -14.03
N GLY A 591 -2.97 19.28 -13.62
CA GLY A 591 -3.87 20.11 -14.44
C GLY A 591 -3.17 20.80 -15.61
N LYS A 592 -3.98 21.34 -16.52
CA LYS A 592 -3.52 22.14 -17.67
C LYS A 592 -3.38 23.63 -17.36
N GLU A 593 -3.85 24.05 -16.19
CA GLU A 593 -3.82 25.44 -15.72
C GLU A 593 -2.90 25.58 -14.52
N ILE A 594 -2.41 26.79 -14.28
CA ILE A 594 -1.61 27.12 -13.09
C ILE A 594 -2.48 26.98 -11.84
N VAL A 595 -2.05 26.17 -10.88
CA VAL A 595 -2.67 26.09 -9.56
C VAL A 595 -2.07 27.17 -8.66
N LYS A 596 -2.93 28.03 -8.10
CA LYS A 596 -2.56 29.10 -7.16
C LYS A 596 -3.11 28.77 -5.79
N LEU A 597 -2.23 28.59 -4.84
CA LEU A 597 -2.55 28.18 -3.47
C LEU A 597 -2.21 29.27 -2.47
N LYS A 598 -3.09 29.44 -1.48
CA LYS A 598 -2.85 30.24 -0.27
C LYS A 598 -2.87 29.30 0.90
N LEU A 599 -1.71 28.97 1.41
CA LEU A 599 -1.52 27.94 2.41
C LEU A 599 -1.16 28.55 3.77
N ASP A 600 -1.59 27.87 4.82
CA ASP A 600 -1.19 28.17 6.20
C ASP A 600 -0.20 27.07 6.64
N LEU A 601 1.07 27.44 6.73
CA LEU A 601 2.20 26.53 6.93
C LEU A 601 2.90 26.89 8.24
N ASP A 602 2.28 26.55 9.36
CA ASP A 602 2.76 26.82 10.72
C ASP A 602 4.19 26.27 10.96
N MET A 603 4.51 25.12 10.34
CA MET A 603 5.84 24.51 10.43
C MET A 603 6.98 25.37 9.86
N PHE A 604 6.65 26.33 9.00
CA PHE A 604 7.61 27.27 8.41
C PHE A 604 7.49 28.70 8.95
N ALA A 605 6.55 28.98 9.87
CA ALA A 605 6.32 30.32 10.41
C ALA A 605 7.61 30.97 10.94
N GLY A 606 7.90 32.19 10.50
CA GLY A 606 9.09 32.95 10.89
C GLY A 606 10.42 32.47 10.32
N LYS A 607 10.44 31.34 9.59
CA LYS A 607 11.67 30.71 9.09
C LYS A 607 12.08 31.24 7.72
N ILE A 608 13.36 31.07 7.43
CA ILE A 608 13.93 31.17 6.08
C ILE A 608 13.93 29.77 5.49
N VAL A 609 13.37 29.62 4.30
CA VAL A 609 13.24 28.33 3.61
C VAL A 609 13.83 28.37 2.22
N SER A 610 14.35 27.25 1.77
CA SER A 610 14.73 27.01 0.38
C SER A 610 13.48 26.63 -0.42
N LEU A 611 13.16 27.41 -1.44
CA LEU A 611 12.04 27.21 -2.35
C LEU A 611 12.57 26.75 -3.72
N TYR A 612 12.39 25.48 -4.01
CA TYR A 612 12.61 24.89 -5.34
C TYR A 612 11.31 25.04 -6.13
N LYS A 613 11.36 25.66 -7.29
CA LYS A 613 10.20 25.91 -8.14
C LYS A 613 10.59 25.98 -9.61
N ASP A 614 9.59 25.82 -10.47
CA ASP A 614 9.74 26.09 -11.89
C ASP A 614 9.71 27.61 -12.18
N ASP A 615 10.53 28.08 -13.11
CA ASP A 615 10.37 29.40 -13.71
C ASP A 615 9.22 29.38 -14.75
N LYS A 616 8.96 30.50 -15.41
CA LYS A 616 7.89 30.62 -16.43
C LYS A 616 8.08 29.71 -17.65
N LYS A 617 9.28 29.17 -17.84
CA LYS A 617 9.62 28.25 -18.94
C LYS A 617 9.65 26.79 -18.50
N GLY A 618 9.43 26.54 -17.22
CA GLY A 618 9.54 25.20 -16.63
C GLY A 618 10.96 24.81 -16.22
N GLU A 619 11.90 25.79 -16.19
CA GLU A 619 13.27 25.52 -15.76
C GLU A 619 13.41 25.61 -14.23
N PRO A 620 14.24 24.74 -13.62
CA PRO A 620 14.37 24.66 -12.16
C PRO A 620 15.07 25.89 -11.58
N GLN A 621 14.51 26.45 -10.52
CA GLN A 621 15.06 27.56 -9.75
C GLN A 621 15.07 27.25 -8.26
N LEU A 622 16.12 27.72 -7.58
CA LEU A 622 16.19 27.77 -6.12
C LEU A 622 16.10 29.24 -5.66
N VAL A 623 15.13 29.52 -4.80
CA VAL A 623 14.89 30.87 -4.25
C VAL A 623 14.84 30.78 -2.72
N THR A 624 15.48 31.73 -2.05
CA THR A 624 15.33 31.88 -0.59
C THR A 624 14.03 32.64 -0.29
N LEU A 625 13.15 32.05 0.50
CA LEU A 625 11.89 32.64 0.91
C LEU A 625 11.88 32.86 2.43
N LYS A 626 11.60 34.08 2.87
CA LYS A 626 11.30 34.36 4.28
C LYS A 626 9.80 34.21 4.51
N VAL A 627 9.39 33.19 5.25
CA VAL A 627 7.99 32.99 5.65
C VAL A 627 7.65 33.95 6.80
N LYS A 628 6.49 34.61 6.73
CA LYS A 628 6.02 35.49 7.80
C LYS A 628 5.70 34.67 9.06
N GLU A 629 5.68 35.34 10.22
CA GLU A 629 5.25 34.74 11.52
C GLU A 629 3.84 34.13 11.47
N SER A 630 2.99 34.60 10.56
CA SER A 630 1.65 34.05 10.35
C SER A 630 1.64 32.68 9.62
N GLY A 631 2.78 32.18 9.15
CA GLY A 631 2.86 30.94 8.38
C GLY A 631 2.24 31.00 6.99
N LYS A 632 1.65 32.14 6.56
CA LYS A 632 0.93 32.24 5.30
C LYS A 632 1.89 32.33 4.11
N VAL A 633 1.74 31.41 3.18
CA VAL A 633 2.54 31.31 1.94
C VAL A 633 1.62 31.26 0.73
N GLN A 634 2.03 31.92 -0.36
CA GLN A 634 1.38 31.79 -1.66
C GLN A 634 2.30 31.01 -2.59
N LEU A 635 1.76 29.98 -3.22
CA LEU A 635 2.48 29.16 -4.18
C LEU A 635 1.75 29.16 -5.52
N GLU A 636 2.51 29.16 -6.60
CA GLU A 636 2.03 28.92 -7.96
C GLU A 636 2.72 27.67 -8.49
N ILE A 637 1.93 26.71 -9.01
CA ILE A 637 2.43 25.46 -9.56
C ILE A 637 2.03 25.41 -11.04
N LEU A 638 3.01 25.35 -11.92
CA LEU A 638 2.76 25.27 -13.36
C LEU A 638 2.03 23.97 -13.73
N PRO A 639 1.38 23.92 -14.91
CA PRO A 639 0.90 22.65 -15.47
C PRO A 639 2.03 21.63 -15.53
N GLN A 640 1.80 20.42 -15.03
CA GLN A 640 2.80 19.34 -14.93
C GLN A 640 4.10 19.76 -14.21
N GLY A 641 4.01 20.81 -13.41
CA GLY A 641 5.10 21.37 -12.61
C GLY A 641 5.01 21.01 -11.14
N GLY A 642 6.04 21.42 -10.41
CA GLY A 642 6.16 21.14 -8.99
C GLY A 642 6.71 22.31 -8.17
N VAL A 643 6.63 22.14 -6.87
CA VAL A 643 7.24 23.02 -5.85
C VAL A 643 7.75 22.17 -4.71
N VAL A 644 8.95 22.49 -4.21
CA VAL A 644 9.46 21.92 -2.94
C VAL A 644 9.93 23.05 -2.03
N LEU A 645 9.50 23.03 -0.75
CA LEU A 645 10.03 23.91 0.28
C LEU A 645 10.79 23.07 1.31
N VAL A 646 11.95 23.57 1.72
CA VAL A 646 12.76 22.94 2.77
C VAL A 646 13.20 24.02 3.76
N ASN A 647 12.96 23.83 5.07
CA ASN A 647 13.59 24.69 6.07
C ASN A 647 15.01 24.21 6.35
N ASN A 648 15.92 25.16 6.36
CA ASN A 648 17.31 24.92 6.70
C ASN A 648 17.51 24.84 8.22
#